data_575a3aa47b86725868c577405f3c6228
#
_entry.id   575a3aa47b86725868c577405f3c6228
#
_cell.length_a   1.000
_cell.length_b   1.000
_cell.length_c   1.000
_cell.angle_alpha   90.00
_cell.angle_beta   90.00
_cell.angle_gamma   90.00
#
_symmetry.space_group_name_H-M   'P 1'
#
loop_
_entity.id
_entity.type
_entity.pdbx_description
1 polymer ?
#
loop_
_entity_poly.entity_id
_entity_poly.type
_entity_poly.pdbx_seq_one_letter_code
_entity_poly.pdbx_strand_id
1 'polypeptide(L)'
;MFTAQTNLVYQGAKQTKRTVLGSLDVINNFKREEILDFYHKWYRPDLQAIIVVGDIDAAQMENKIRSQFSDIPKAVNPTPKEVYLAPKANGPIFENLIDSTLSFTALKVFYRMPYPAREVRSTEAFYKDLYIRDILANIMTERMKEQVRTGKADAKSAVMVNYAESSDYYVDLYTILGKKDGNLLDLIDFYAGNEKSMIEYGVSQDEIEAAKMLVRKRYHLDRPKKAESLRNEDFVGVCHNNFVSGAALTDPATLHGIQNRILKDISLEDVKPYVAKVFSESDKIYSWFANPKDLAKVPSLEDTKARLDQVRAREAKPNFLTFNKIDLTVNYPEGTIVKENNVKGLDGTKEWILSNGAKVYWTAVKDSKVTPDLSLLVYFGSGYNALPQDRFASSLFAGEFIRANAGFRGATADEIGKMPECGGISRSLRISDRFAGIFTTAPAKKAENAFRIAALTVTDPFLPQAKVLQQMKDKKLESLSEPKKDAVRFSEACDSIIYGNHPWSVDIDSAAVDGVDMDLAEEIYSREFNPAAGMTLFIASNLDETTIKEYVRKYIATIPTDGKTVTKAKVRERIPAFKGTQVYSMTGKKEINPYTIVTRMFSSKVKPTPKNLAAVDFVDYILSQRLLNQIRENRGGTYTIRFNSYVSVREKGRSESEITFKTRPDLYEVLVGDLDDIVSEFCSGGPSEKELEEARKWLIKNETESKAKKAMSMPHRNSQVMNYVRNGINPNIDRVAAYGSVTAEDVRKVAGKLTGKNVLTTIYTEE
;
A
#
# COMPACT_ATOMS: atom_id res chain seq x y z
N MET A 1 6.60 1.80 22.67
CA MET A 1 7.21 0.76 21.81
C MET A 1 8.26 1.28 20.84
N PHE A 2 7.96 2.15 19.87
CA PHE A 2 8.94 2.57 18.84
C PHE A 2 10.23 3.18 19.43
N THR A 3 10.13 4.15 20.34
CA THR A 3 11.27 4.76 21.03
C THR A 3 12.12 3.75 21.80
N ALA A 4 11.48 2.82 22.53
CA ALA A 4 12.18 1.78 23.28
C ALA A 4 12.94 0.82 22.34
N GLN A 5 12.34 0.41 21.23
CA GLN A 5 13.01 -0.41 20.22
C GLN A 5 14.18 0.33 19.56
N THR A 6 14.02 1.62 19.25
CA THR A 6 15.12 2.45 18.74
C THR A 6 16.27 2.55 19.74
N ASN A 7 15.95 2.74 21.02
CA ASN A 7 16.96 2.77 22.07
C ASN A 7 17.74 1.46 22.21
N LEU A 8 17.04 0.33 22.08
CA LEU A 8 17.67 -0.98 22.08
C LEU A 8 18.64 -1.15 20.89
N VAL A 9 18.20 -0.78 19.69
CA VAL A 9 19.00 -0.95 18.47
C VAL A 9 20.23 -0.03 18.45
N TYR A 10 20.09 1.21 18.93
CA TYR A 10 21.17 2.20 18.98
C TYR A 10 21.78 2.36 20.37
N GLN A 11 21.73 1.33 21.19
CA GLN A 11 22.24 1.36 22.56
C GLN A 11 23.63 1.95 22.64
N GLY A 12 23.80 2.93 23.55
CA GLY A 12 25.05 3.66 23.74
C GLY A 12 25.28 4.86 22.81
N ALA A 13 24.46 5.06 21.80
CA ALA A 13 24.55 6.23 20.91
C ALA A 13 23.82 7.45 21.51
N LYS A 14 24.28 8.67 21.18
CA LYS A 14 23.69 9.93 21.69
C LYS A 14 22.22 10.10 21.31
N GLN A 15 21.79 9.62 20.13
CA GLN A 15 20.41 9.72 19.67
C GLN A 15 19.40 8.99 20.56
N THR A 16 19.83 7.97 21.32
CA THR A 16 18.95 7.26 22.26
C THR A 16 18.55 8.11 23.45
N LYS A 17 19.34 9.15 23.77
CA LYS A 17 19.07 10.11 24.84
C LYS A 17 18.34 11.38 24.36
N ARG A 18 18.02 11.47 23.05
CA ARG A 18 17.45 12.66 22.42
C ARG A 18 16.29 12.27 21.53
N THR A 19 15.08 12.42 22.03
CA THR A 19 13.87 12.19 21.21
C THR A 19 13.65 13.37 20.27
N VAL A 20 13.21 13.08 19.04
CA VAL A 20 12.92 14.12 18.03
C VAL A 20 11.83 15.10 18.52
N LEU A 21 10.86 14.61 19.28
CA LEU A 21 9.78 15.43 19.85
C LEU A 21 10.20 16.19 21.13
N GLY A 22 11.41 15.95 21.64
CA GLY A 22 11.87 16.51 22.92
C GLY A 22 11.26 15.81 24.13
N SER A 23 11.54 16.34 25.32
CA SER A 23 10.90 15.94 26.57
C SER A 23 10.01 17.07 27.09
N LEU A 24 9.01 16.75 27.91
CA LEU A 24 8.14 17.79 28.51
C LEU A 24 8.94 18.77 29.35
N ASP A 25 10.00 18.33 30.02
CA ASP A 25 10.86 19.21 30.77
C ASP A 25 11.55 20.22 29.87
N VAL A 26 12.16 19.76 28.76
CA VAL A 26 12.76 20.68 27.77
C VAL A 26 11.73 21.60 27.15
N ILE A 27 10.56 21.07 26.74
CA ILE A 27 9.51 21.87 26.08
C ILE A 27 8.97 22.95 27.01
N ASN A 28 8.86 22.67 28.31
CA ASN A 28 8.31 23.64 29.28
C ASN A 28 9.34 24.64 29.79
N ASN A 29 10.65 24.35 29.69
CA ASN A 29 11.70 25.13 30.36
C ASN A 29 12.76 25.72 29.42
N PHE A 30 12.70 25.41 28.08
CA PHE A 30 13.69 25.98 27.13
C PHE A 30 13.60 27.52 27.07
N LYS A 31 14.75 28.15 26.83
CA LYS A 31 14.84 29.61 26.67
C LYS A 31 14.87 29.96 25.17
N ARG A 32 14.33 31.11 24.84
CA ARG A 32 14.35 31.62 23.46
C ARG A 32 15.76 31.63 22.85
N GLU A 33 16.74 31.98 23.65
CA GLU A 33 18.16 32.06 23.27
C GLU A 33 18.67 30.69 22.80
N GLU A 34 18.28 29.58 23.45
CA GLU A 34 18.67 28.23 23.10
C GLU A 34 18.20 27.83 21.69
N ILE A 35 16.99 28.26 21.30
CA ILE A 35 16.47 28.06 19.95
C ILE A 35 17.26 28.89 18.94
N LEU A 36 17.53 30.15 19.23
CA LEU A 36 18.32 31.02 18.36
C LEU A 36 19.74 30.51 18.17
N ASP A 37 20.39 30.06 19.26
CA ASP A 37 21.70 29.45 19.20
C ASP A 37 21.70 28.16 18.37
N PHE A 38 20.68 27.30 18.53
CA PHE A 38 20.52 26.12 17.71
C PHE A 38 20.33 26.48 16.22
N TYR A 39 19.49 27.48 15.93
CA TYR A 39 19.25 27.96 14.57
C TYR A 39 20.56 28.46 13.93
N HIS A 40 21.29 29.39 14.57
CA HIS A 40 22.54 29.93 14.06
C HIS A 40 23.64 28.89 13.94
N LYS A 41 23.64 27.89 14.80
CA LYS A 41 24.60 26.78 14.79
C LYS A 41 24.42 25.84 13.61
N TRP A 42 23.17 25.53 13.24
CA TRP A 42 22.88 24.45 12.31
C TRP A 42 22.24 24.87 10.97
N TYR A 43 21.56 26.02 10.91
CA TYR A 43 20.95 26.56 9.68
C TYR A 43 21.93 27.50 8.97
N ARG A 44 23.06 26.98 8.56
CA ARG A 44 24.14 27.72 7.94
C ARG A 44 24.43 27.24 6.51
N PRO A 45 24.94 28.10 5.62
CA PRO A 45 25.09 27.82 4.18
C PRO A 45 25.88 26.56 3.84
N ASP A 46 26.92 26.23 4.62
CA ASP A 46 27.78 25.07 4.39
C ASP A 46 27.07 23.71 4.66
N LEU A 47 25.88 23.72 5.31
CA LEU A 47 25.04 22.56 5.55
C LEU A 47 23.76 22.55 4.67
N GLN A 48 23.64 23.48 3.72
CA GLN A 48 22.47 23.65 2.87
C GLN A 48 22.81 23.43 1.40
N ALA A 49 21.81 23.01 0.63
CA ALA A 49 21.88 22.95 -0.82
C ALA A 49 20.60 23.54 -1.43
N ILE A 50 20.76 24.26 -2.54
CA ILE A 50 19.64 24.73 -3.36
C ILE A 50 19.58 23.83 -4.60
N ILE A 51 18.46 23.16 -4.79
CA ILE A 51 18.23 22.26 -5.91
C ILE A 51 17.10 22.86 -6.75
N VAL A 52 17.40 23.20 -8.00
CA VAL A 52 16.44 23.75 -8.96
C VAL A 52 16.42 22.85 -10.20
N VAL A 53 15.25 22.34 -10.55
CA VAL A 53 15.07 21.48 -11.73
C VAL A 53 13.86 21.98 -12.52
N GLY A 54 14.03 22.20 -13.82
CA GLY A 54 12.96 22.66 -14.69
C GLY A 54 13.47 23.04 -16.08
N ASP A 55 12.57 23.51 -16.93
CA ASP A 55 12.89 24.10 -18.24
C ASP A 55 13.34 25.54 -18.03
N ILE A 56 14.59 25.71 -17.65
CA ILE A 56 15.19 27.00 -17.26
C ILE A 56 16.58 27.18 -17.87
N ASP A 57 16.98 28.43 -18.08
CA ASP A 57 18.37 28.78 -18.38
C ASP A 57 19.21 28.66 -17.09
N ALA A 58 20.14 27.69 -17.11
CA ALA A 58 20.98 27.39 -15.95
C ALA A 58 21.86 28.57 -15.54
N ALA A 59 22.43 29.34 -16.49
CA ALA A 59 23.30 30.47 -16.20
C ALA A 59 22.50 31.64 -15.57
N GLN A 60 21.31 31.92 -16.09
CA GLN A 60 20.44 32.94 -15.50
C GLN A 60 19.98 32.54 -14.08
N MET A 61 19.68 31.26 -13.85
CA MET A 61 19.28 30.77 -12.55
C MET A 61 20.46 30.83 -11.56
N GLU A 62 21.65 30.43 -11.98
CA GLU A 62 22.88 30.57 -11.17
C GLU A 62 23.09 32.02 -10.75
N ASN A 63 22.97 32.97 -11.69
CA ASN A 63 23.11 34.40 -11.38
C ASN A 63 22.04 34.87 -10.39
N LYS A 64 20.80 34.42 -10.48
CA LYS A 64 19.74 34.72 -9.52
C LYS A 64 20.07 34.17 -8.12
N ILE A 65 20.52 32.92 -8.06
CA ILE A 65 20.91 32.30 -6.77
C ILE A 65 22.06 33.07 -6.16
N ARG A 66 23.11 33.39 -6.94
CA ARG A 66 24.23 34.17 -6.48
C ARG A 66 23.80 35.55 -5.96
N SER A 67 22.96 36.27 -6.72
CA SER A 67 22.50 37.60 -6.30
C SER A 67 21.66 37.59 -5.03
N GLN A 68 20.90 36.51 -4.77
CA GLN A 68 20.01 36.44 -3.61
C GLN A 68 20.65 35.85 -2.34
N PHE A 69 21.69 35.04 -2.48
CA PHE A 69 22.27 34.31 -1.35
C PHE A 69 23.72 34.63 -1.05
N SER A 70 24.41 35.46 -1.89
CA SER A 70 25.83 35.81 -1.67
C SER A 70 26.06 36.66 -0.43
N ASP A 71 25.08 37.40 0.02
CA ASP A 71 25.16 38.25 1.21
C ASP A 71 25.07 37.48 2.52
N ILE A 72 24.70 36.18 2.47
CA ILE A 72 24.64 35.34 3.66
C ILE A 72 26.08 35.02 4.09
N PRO A 73 26.51 35.44 5.29
CA PRO A 73 27.90 35.28 5.73
C PRO A 73 28.22 33.77 5.95
N LYS A 74 29.45 33.41 5.62
CA LYS A 74 29.98 32.10 6.00
C LYS A 74 30.07 32.00 7.53
N ALA A 75 29.76 30.84 8.07
CA ALA A 75 29.93 30.58 9.50
C ALA A 75 31.39 30.66 9.89
N VAL A 76 31.68 31.39 10.96
CA VAL A 76 33.02 31.50 11.55
C VAL A 76 33.22 30.37 12.56
N ASN A 77 34.28 29.58 12.40
CA ASN A 77 34.55 28.39 13.24
C ASN A 77 33.34 27.47 13.40
N PRO A 78 32.77 26.96 12.27
CA PRO A 78 31.53 26.20 12.32
C PRO A 78 31.72 24.92 13.14
N THR A 79 30.73 24.62 13.99
CA THR A 79 30.71 23.35 14.70
C THR A 79 30.60 22.22 13.67
N PRO A 80 31.51 21.21 13.69
CA PRO A 80 31.45 20.09 12.77
C PRO A 80 30.11 19.31 12.94
N LYS A 81 29.59 18.79 11.85
CA LYS A 81 28.46 17.82 11.92
C LYS A 81 29.03 16.51 12.46
N GLU A 82 28.71 16.21 13.71
CA GLU A 82 29.10 14.92 14.30
C GLU A 82 28.20 13.80 13.80
N VAL A 83 28.80 12.66 13.54
CA VAL A 83 28.10 11.39 13.29
C VAL A 83 28.16 10.55 14.57
N TYR A 84 27.02 10.24 15.14
CA TYR A 84 26.93 9.49 16.39
C TYR A 84 26.68 8.01 16.09
N LEU A 85 27.75 7.23 16.07
CA LEU A 85 27.66 5.78 15.88
C LEU A 85 27.28 5.10 17.20
N ALA A 86 26.45 4.06 17.13
CA ALA A 86 26.33 3.14 18.24
C ALA A 86 27.66 2.37 18.39
N PRO A 87 28.17 2.18 19.62
CA PRO A 87 29.39 1.40 19.79
C PRO A 87 29.18 -0.04 19.31
N LYS A 88 30.22 -0.62 18.69
CA LYS A 88 30.21 -2.04 18.33
C LYS A 88 30.14 -2.87 19.62
N ALA A 89 29.26 -3.86 19.64
CA ALA A 89 29.10 -4.73 20.78
C ALA A 89 30.25 -5.75 20.88
N ASN A 90 30.66 -6.10 22.10
CA ASN A 90 31.61 -7.18 22.37
C ASN A 90 30.90 -8.53 22.43
N GLY A 91 30.15 -8.88 21.38
CA GLY A 91 29.32 -10.09 21.29
C GLY A 91 27.82 -9.81 21.23
N PRO A 92 26.97 -10.82 21.16
CA PRO A 92 25.53 -10.66 21.05
C PRO A 92 24.95 -10.00 22.31
N ILE A 93 24.02 -9.07 22.08
CA ILE A 93 23.25 -8.39 23.12
C ILE A 93 21.97 -9.19 23.39
N PHE A 94 21.64 -9.39 24.67
CA PHE A 94 20.38 -9.99 25.10
C PHE A 94 19.65 -9.01 25.99
N GLU A 95 18.45 -8.59 25.57
CA GLU A 95 17.64 -7.62 26.33
C GLU A 95 16.16 -7.81 25.99
N ASN A 96 15.30 -7.82 27.01
CA ASN A 96 13.86 -7.93 26.83
C ASN A 96 13.20 -6.56 26.75
N LEU A 97 12.24 -6.38 25.85
CA LEU A 97 11.40 -5.20 25.76
C LEU A 97 9.97 -5.55 26.16
N ILE A 98 9.60 -5.11 27.37
CA ILE A 98 8.27 -5.32 27.93
C ILE A 98 7.49 -4.02 27.85
N ASP A 99 6.35 -4.05 27.15
CA ASP A 99 5.53 -2.86 26.88
C ASP A 99 4.04 -3.22 26.91
N SER A 100 3.26 -2.52 27.72
CA SER A 100 1.83 -2.76 27.91
C SER A 100 0.97 -2.54 26.64
N THR A 101 1.52 -1.87 25.65
CA THR A 101 0.85 -1.63 24.35
C THR A 101 0.97 -2.81 23.40
N LEU A 102 1.79 -3.81 23.72
CA LEU A 102 1.95 -5.00 22.87
C LEU A 102 0.78 -5.97 23.06
N SER A 103 0.26 -6.48 21.96
CA SER A 103 -0.78 -7.52 21.91
C SER A 103 -0.23 -8.90 21.52
N PHE A 104 1.10 -9.06 21.51
CA PHE A 104 1.77 -10.28 21.07
C PHE A 104 3.05 -10.53 21.87
N THR A 105 3.52 -11.78 21.86
CA THR A 105 4.87 -12.15 22.27
C THR A 105 5.68 -12.57 21.06
N ALA A 106 6.90 -12.03 20.90
CA ALA A 106 7.76 -12.31 19.78
C ALA A 106 9.23 -12.38 20.16
N LEU A 107 9.97 -13.29 19.50
CA LEU A 107 11.42 -13.20 19.41
C LEU A 107 11.77 -12.23 18.29
N LYS A 108 12.53 -11.19 18.60
CA LYS A 108 13.12 -10.28 17.61
C LYS A 108 14.63 -10.42 17.60
N VAL A 109 15.18 -10.56 16.41
CA VAL A 109 16.63 -10.59 16.20
C VAL A 109 17.03 -9.50 15.26
N PHE A 110 17.88 -8.59 15.74
CA PHE A 110 18.40 -7.48 14.96
C PHE A 110 19.82 -7.81 14.52
N TYR A 111 20.11 -7.59 13.26
CA TYR A 111 21.45 -7.61 12.70
C TYR A 111 21.87 -6.17 12.42
N ARG A 112 22.90 -5.69 13.12
CA ARG A 112 23.50 -4.40 12.85
C ARG A 112 24.77 -4.58 12.03
N MET A 113 24.85 -3.89 10.92
CA MET A 113 26.03 -3.86 10.07
C MET A 113 26.43 -2.41 9.79
N PRO A 114 27.72 -2.06 9.76
CA PRO A 114 28.13 -0.73 9.40
C PRO A 114 27.61 -0.33 8.02
N TYR A 115 27.06 0.86 7.91
CA TYR A 115 26.68 1.43 6.63
C TYR A 115 27.95 1.85 5.89
N PRO A 116 28.10 1.57 4.60
CA PRO A 116 29.29 1.99 3.84
C PRO A 116 29.54 3.50 3.92
N ALA A 117 30.80 3.89 3.91
CA ALA A 117 31.20 5.28 3.92
C ALA A 117 30.57 6.07 2.76
N ARG A 118 30.30 7.36 2.97
CA ARG A 118 29.58 8.21 2.01
C ARG A 118 30.21 8.19 0.60
N GLU A 119 31.54 8.15 0.55
CA GLU A 119 32.34 8.24 -0.67
C GLU A 119 32.14 7.05 -1.62
N VAL A 120 31.77 5.87 -1.08
CA VAL A 120 31.58 4.65 -1.88
C VAL A 120 30.12 4.42 -2.28
N ARG A 121 29.17 5.20 -1.76
CA ARG A 121 27.73 4.98 -2.00
C ARG A 121 27.27 5.31 -3.43
N SER A 122 28.12 5.98 -4.20
CA SER A 122 27.88 6.25 -5.63
C SER A 122 28.42 5.16 -6.57
N THR A 123 29.03 4.11 -6.05
CA THR A 123 29.71 3.07 -6.84
C THR A 123 28.80 1.87 -7.14
N GLU A 124 29.08 1.15 -8.24
CA GLU A 124 28.40 -0.11 -8.54
C GLU A 124 28.61 -1.18 -7.47
N ALA A 125 29.80 -1.20 -6.85
CA ALA A 125 30.13 -2.10 -5.75
C ALA A 125 29.19 -1.90 -4.54
N PHE A 126 28.81 -0.68 -4.23
CA PHE A 126 27.83 -0.38 -3.18
C PHE A 126 26.47 -0.99 -3.49
N TYR A 127 25.95 -0.83 -4.72
CA TYR A 127 24.67 -1.42 -5.11
C TYR A 127 24.72 -2.94 -5.12
N LYS A 128 25.85 -3.52 -5.54
CA LYS A 128 26.05 -4.97 -5.50
C LYS A 128 26.01 -5.52 -4.07
N ASP A 129 26.75 -4.88 -3.16
CA ASP A 129 26.76 -5.22 -1.72
C ASP A 129 25.35 -5.13 -1.10
N LEU A 130 24.63 -4.03 -1.38
CA LEU A 130 23.25 -3.81 -0.95
C LEU A 130 22.33 -4.94 -1.41
N TYR A 131 22.38 -5.30 -2.68
CA TYR A 131 21.50 -6.31 -3.25
C TYR A 131 21.82 -7.73 -2.76
N ILE A 132 23.09 -8.08 -2.60
CA ILE A 132 23.48 -9.38 -2.05
C ILE A 132 22.95 -9.55 -0.63
N ARG A 133 23.07 -8.51 0.18
CA ARG A 133 22.54 -8.52 1.54
C ARG A 133 21.02 -8.71 1.57
N ASP A 134 20.31 -7.99 0.70
CA ASP A 134 18.86 -8.12 0.59
C ASP A 134 18.45 -9.50 0.04
N ILE A 135 19.22 -10.08 -0.88
CA ILE A 135 19.01 -11.45 -1.36
C ILE A 135 19.09 -12.44 -0.19
N LEU A 136 20.15 -12.38 0.63
CA LEU A 136 20.31 -13.26 1.78
C LEU A 136 19.19 -13.10 2.82
N ALA A 137 18.80 -11.87 3.12
CA ALA A 137 17.72 -11.59 4.05
C ALA A 137 16.37 -12.11 3.54
N ASN A 138 16.09 -12.00 2.24
CA ASN A 138 14.89 -12.57 1.63
C ASN A 138 14.91 -14.10 1.65
N ILE A 139 16.03 -14.75 1.31
CA ILE A 139 16.13 -16.21 1.35
C ILE A 139 15.88 -16.73 2.77
N MET A 140 16.53 -16.16 3.77
CA MET A 140 16.31 -16.53 5.18
C MET A 140 14.83 -16.41 5.56
N THR A 141 14.21 -15.29 5.20
CA THR A 141 12.80 -15.02 5.47
C THR A 141 11.88 -16.04 4.81
N GLU A 142 12.11 -16.34 3.54
CA GLU A 142 11.26 -17.27 2.79
C GLU A 142 11.43 -18.73 3.30
N ARG A 143 12.64 -19.15 3.68
CA ARG A 143 12.86 -20.45 4.35
C ARG A 143 12.06 -20.55 5.64
N MET A 144 12.06 -19.49 6.46
CA MET A 144 11.28 -19.45 7.71
C MET A 144 9.78 -19.45 7.44
N LYS A 145 9.30 -18.66 6.50
CA LYS A 145 7.87 -18.64 6.13
C LYS A 145 7.38 -19.98 5.63
N GLU A 146 8.18 -20.66 4.82
CA GLU A 146 7.84 -21.99 4.29
C GLU A 146 7.71 -23.03 5.42
N GLN A 147 8.58 -23.00 6.42
CA GLN A 147 8.51 -23.90 7.56
C GLN A 147 7.27 -23.62 8.42
N VAL A 148 6.90 -22.36 8.61
CA VAL A 148 5.64 -21.98 9.30
C VAL A 148 4.44 -22.47 8.48
N ARG A 149 4.42 -22.20 7.18
CA ARG A 149 3.33 -22.60 6.27
C ARG A 149 3.12 -24.10 6.23
N THR A 150 4.19 -24.87 6.23
CA THR A 150 4.12 -26.35 6.19
C THR A 150 3.93 -26.98 7.57
N GLY A 151 3.92 -26.18 8.65
CA GLY A 151 3.78 -26.66 10.03
C GLY A 151 5.02 -27.37 10.57
N LYS A 152 6.18 -27.16 9.96
CA LYS A 152 7.48 -27.64 10.46
C LYS A 152 8.03 -26.80 11.60
N ALA A 153 7.52 -25.57 11.77
CA ALA A 153 7.86 -24.67 12.85
C ALA A 153 6.60 -24.31 13.66
N ASP A 154 6.71 -24.35 15.00
CA ASP A 154 5.63 -23.97 15.91
C ASP A 154 5.63 -22.47 16.20
N ALA A 155 5.55 -21.67 15.14
CA ALA A 155 5.44 -20.22 15.19
C ALA A 155 4.14 -19.76 14.52
N LYS A 156 3.63 -18.60 14.94
CA LYS A 156 2.47 -17.97 14.30
C LYS A 156 2.85 -17.34 12.96
N SER A 157 4.00 -16.69 12.91
CA SER A 157 4.59 -16.12 11.69
C SER A 157 6.07 -15.80 11.87
N ALA A 158 6.78 -15.71 10.76
CA ALA A 158 8.14 -15.19 10.71
C ALA A 158 8.23 -14.14 9.60
N VAL A 159 8.73 -12.95 9.93
CA VAL A 159 8.79 -11.81 9.01
C VAL A 159 10.13 -11.11 9.18
N MET A 160 10.76 -10.76 8.06
CA MET A 160 11.88 -9.81 8.04
C MET A 160 11.37 -8.42 7.72
N VAL A 161 11.86 -7.44 8.46
CA VAL A 161 11.60 -6.03 8.21
C VAL A 161 12.94 -5.29 8.22
N ASN A 162 13.21 -4.50 7.20
CA ASN A 162 14.26 -3.50 7.27
C ASN A 162 13.80 -2.40 8.21
N TYR A 163 14.39 -2.39 9.40
CA TYR A 163 13.90 -1.56 10.47
C TYR A 163 14.34 -0.11 10.36
N ALA A 164 15.59 0.12 10.08
CA ALA A 164 16.13 1.46 9.94
C ALA A 164 17.37 1.45 9.05
N GLU A 165 17.42 2.37 8.13
CA GLU A 165 18.63 2.84 7.52
C GLU A 165 18.96 4.18 8.19
N SER A 166 19.81 4.15 9.20
CA SER A 166 20.47 5.39 9.60
C SER A 166 21.66 5.60 8.67
N SER A 167 22.20 6.82 8.67
CA SER A 167 23.43 7.11 7.92
C SER A 167 24.62 6.20 8.30
N ASP A 168 24.48 5.37 9.33
CA ASP A 168 25.58 4.72 10.02
C ASP A 168 25.46 3.20 10.09
N TYR A 169 24.23 2.66 10.05
CA TYR A 169 23.98 1.22 10.14
C TYR A 169 22.87 0.77 9.20
N TYR A 170 23.09 -0.41 8.62
CA TYR A 170 22.01 -1.27 8.20
C TYR A 170 21.47 -2.03 9.40
N VAL A 171 20.16 -2.11 9.53
CA VAL A 171 19.52 -2.94 10.55
C VAL A 171 18.50 -3.84 9.88
N ASP A 172 18.79 -5.13 9.85
CA ASP A 172 17.82 -6.14 9.44
C ASP A 172 17.16 -6.72 10.69
N LEU A 173 15.83 -6.76 10.71
CA LEU A 173 15.04 -7.24 11.84
C LEU A 173 14.25 -8.48 11.45
N TYR A 174 14.52 -9.60 12.08
CA TYR A 174 13.68 -10.79 12.04
C TYR A 174 12.72 -10.75 13.22
N THR A 175 11.43 -10.83 12.96
CA THR A 175 10.37 -10.93 13.97
C THR A 175 9.69 -12.27 13.82
N ILE A 176 9.73 -13.09 14.88
CA ILE A 176 9.07 -14.38 14.93
C ILE A 176 8.02 -14.32 16.02
N LEU A 177 6.75 -14.38 15.62
CA LEU A 177 5.61 -14.32 16.53
C LEU A 177 5.36 -15.70 17.13
N GLY A 178 5.26 -15.76 18.44
CA GLY A 178 4.85 -16.96 19.16
C GLY A 178 3.34 -17.21 19.04
N LYS A 179 2.93 -18.46 19.12
CA LYS A 179 1.54 -18.84 19.37
C LYS A 179 1.18 -18.56 20.82
N LYS A 180 -0.10 -18.33 21.09
CA LYS A 180 -0.60 -17.96 22.44
C LYS A 180 -0.18 -18.95 23.53
N ASP A 181 -0.21 -20.24 23.21
CA ASP A 181 0.10 -21.34 24.14
C ASP A 181 1.32 -22.18 23.69
N GLY A 182 2.13 -21.64 22.76
CA GLY A 182 3.34 -22.27 22.25
C GLY A 182 4.53 -22.11 23.23
N ASN A 183 5.49 -23.04 23.12
CA ASN A 183 6.76 -22.94 23.83
C ASN A 183 7.66 -21.89 23.15
N LEU A 184 7.93 -20.78 23.81
CA LEU A 184 8.70 -19.68 23.24
C LEU A 184 10.18 -20.08 22.97
N LEU A 185 10.76 -21.03 23.69
CA LEU A 185 12.12 -21.52 23.39
C LEU A 185 12.22 -22.19 22.02
N ASP A 186 11.12 -22.76 21.51
CA ASP A 186 11.10 -23.38 20.18
C ASP A 186 11.26 -22.32 19.06
N LEU A 187 10.96 -21.05 19.33
CA LEU A 187 11.23 -19.96 18.40
C LEU A 187 12.73 -19.70 18.25
N ILE A 188 13.52 -19.98 19.29
CA ILE A 188 14.98 -19.91 19.22
C ILE A 188 15.51 -21.06 18.38
N ASP A 189 15.03 -22.29 18.61
CA ASP A 189 15.40 -23.46 17.79
C ASP A 189 15.11 -23.22 16.31
N PHE A 190 13.92 -22.68 16.02
CA PHE A 190 13.49 -22.37 14.70
C PHE A 190 14.38 -21.32 14.04
N TYR A 191 14.64 -20.20 14.71
CA TYR A 191 15.48 -19.13 14.18
C TYR A 191 16.93 -19.58 14.02
N ALA A 192 17.55 -20.10 15.09
CA ALA A 192 18.97 -20.45 15.10
C ALA A 192 19.29 -21.65 14.20
N GLY A 193 18.34 -22.60 14.05
CA GLY A 193 18.46 -23.69 13.10
C GLY A 193 18.54 -23.21 11.64
N ASN A 194 17.71 -22.19 11.27
CA ASN A 194 17.75 -21.57 9.95
C ASN A 194 19.04 -20.77 9.74
N GLU A 195 19.48 -20.01 10.74
CA GLU A 195 20.74 -19.27 10.72
C GLU A 195 21.93 -20.21 10.50
N LYS A 196 21.99 -21.29 11.28
CA LYS A 196 23.05 -22.28 11.19
C LYS A 196 23.06 -23.01 9.84
N SER A 197 21.89 -23.40 9.33
CA SER A 197 21.76 -23.98 8.00
C SER A 197 22.27 -23.02 6.90
N MET A 198 21.99 -21.73 7.04
CA MET A 198 22.49 -20.71 6.12
C MET A 198 24.03 -20.63 6.14
N ILE A 199 24.63 -20.65 7.33
CA ILE A 199 26.07 -20.55 7.53
C ILE A 199 26.79 -21.81 6.97
N GLU A 200 26.29 -23.01 7.25
CA GLU A 200 26.97 -24.27 6.91
C GLU A 200 26.72 -24.70 5.44
N TYR A 201 25.51 -24.52 4.93
CA TYR A 201 25.12 -25.00 3.59
C TYR A 201 24.97 -23.88 2.55
N GLY A 202 24.92 -22.61 3.01
CA GLY A 202 24.75 -21.47 2.12
C GLY A 202 23.36 -21.39 1.49
N VAL A 203 23.33 -21.02 0.22
CA VAL A 203 22.13 -20.82 -0.60
C VAL A 203 22.23 -21.55 -1.92
N SER A 204 21.09 -21.88 -2.53
CA SER A 204 21.02 -22.46 -3.88
C SER A 204 20.90 -21.36 -4.95
N GLN A 205 21.21 -21.70 -6.20
CA GLN A 205 21.04 -20.80 -7.34
C GLN A 205 19.56 -20.42 -7.53
N ASP A 206 18.65 -21.38 -7.37
CA ASP A 206 17.20 -21.13 -7.52
C ASP A 206 16.68 -20.18 -6.45
N GLU A 207 17.18 -20.27 -5.21
CA GLU A 207 16.86 -19.32 -4.15
C GLU A 207 17.36 -17.90 -4.48
N ILE A 208 18.55 -17.77 -5.05
CA ILE A 208 19.09 -16.48 -5.49
C ILE A 208 18.19 -15.87 -6.57
N GLU A 209 17.81 -16.65 -7.59
CA GLU A 209 16.96 -16.13 -8.67
C GLU A 209 15.58 -15.72 -8.16
N ALA A 210 14.99 -16.49 -7.24
CA ALA A 210 13.73 -16.12 -6.60
C ALA A 210 13.87 -14.84 -5.74
N ALA A 211 14.94 -14.74 -4.95
CA ALA A 211 15.20 -13.56 -4.12
C ALA A 211 15.48 -12.29 -4.95
N LYS A 212 16.18 -12.41 -6.10
CA LYS A 212 16.35 -11.30 -7.05
C LYS A 212 15.01 -10.70 -7.50
N MET A 213 13.98 -11.52 -7.62
CA MET A 213 12.63 -11.03 -7.96
C MET A 213 12.08 -10.11 -6.86
N LEU A 214 12.24 -10.50 -5.60
CA LEU A 214 11.81 -9.71 -4.44
C LEU A 214 12.61 -8.41 -4.32
N VAL A 215 13.93 -8.49 -4.49
CA VAL A 215 14.82 -7.32 -4.51
C VAL A 215 14.43 -6.36 -5.64
N ARG A 216 14.19 -6.89 -6.85
CA ARG A 216 13.74 -6.10 -8.00
C ARG A 216 12.45 -5.35 -7.71
N LYS A 217 11.47 -6.01 -7.09
CA LYS A 217 10.21 -5.39 -6.68
C LYS A 217 10.42 -4.30 -5.61
N ARG A 218 11.26 -4.57 -4.61
CA ARG A 218 11.57 -3.64 -3.52
C ARG A 218 12.16 -2.32 -4.03
N TYR A 219 13.12 -2.40 -4.96
CA TYR A 219 13.77 -1.22 -5.54
C TYR A 219 13.07 -0.70 -6.80
N HIS A 220 11.87 -1.18 -7.10
CA HIS A 220 11.08 -0.81 -8.29
C HIS A 220 11.82 -1.02 -9.62
N LEU A 221 12.74 -1.98 -9.66
CA LEU A 221 13.49 -2.33 -10.86
C LEU A 221 12.69 -3.21 -11.84
N ASP A 222 11.55 -3.71 -11.41
CA ASP A 222 10.57 -4.44 -12.22
C ASP A 222 9.77 -3.53 -13.17
N ARG A 223 9.77 -2.22 -12.90
CA ARG A 223 9.06 -1.22 -13.70
C ARG A 223 10.04 -0.50 -14.62
N PRO A 224 9.81 -0.51 -15.94
CA PRO A 224 10.66 0.26 -16.86
C PRO A 224 10.68 1.74 -16.49
N LYS A 225 11.86 2.31 -16.37
CA LYS A 225 12.06 3.75 -16.19
C LYS A 225 12.60 4.32 -17.50
N LYS A 226 11.69 4.85 -18.32
CA LYS A 226 12.04 5.41 -19.65
C LYS A 226 12.47 6.85 -19.50
N ALA A 227 13.53 7.26 -20.20
CA ALA A 227 14.05 8.63 -20.12
C ALA A 227 12.96 9.68 -20.43
N GLU A 228 12.14 9.43 -21.43
CA GLU A 228 11.04 10.29 -21.85
C GLU A 228 9.87 10.37 -20.84
N SER A 229 9.83 9.48 -19.86
CA SER A 229 8.80 9.48 -18.79
C SER A 229 9.27 10.14 -17.49
N LEU A 230 10.53 10.61 -17.44
CA LEU A 230 11.09 11.28 -16.27
C LEU A 230 10.47 12.65 -16.07
N ARG A 231 10.28 13.03 -14.81
CA ARG A 231 9.74 14.32 -14.40
C ARG A 231 10.77 15.07 -13.57
N ASN A 232 10.54 16.35 -13.37
CA ASN A 232 11.43 17.20 -12.57
C ASN A 232 11.67 16.63 -11.17
N GLU A 233 10.64 16.04 -10.54
CA GLU A 233 10.76 15.44 -9.21
C GLU A 233 11.73 14.25 -9.17
N ASP A 234 11.85 13.50 -10.27
CA ASP A 234 12.81 12.39 -10.35
C ASP A 234 14.26 12.91 -10.25
N PHE A 235 14.55 14.03 -10.91
CA PHE A 235 15.86 14.68 -10.87
C PHE A 235 16.12 15.39 -9.53
N VAL A 236 15.09 16.06 -8.96
CA VAL A 236 15.18 16.61 -7.60
C VAL A 236 15.54 15.51 -6.62
N GLY A 237 14.91 14.34 -6.73
CA GLY A 237 15.19 13.17 -5.88
C GLY A 237 16.63 12.69 -6.00
N VAL A 238 17.20 12.64 -7.21
CA VAL A 238 18.62 12.28 -7.42
C VAL A 238 19.55 13.28 -6.75
N CYS A 239 19.35 14.59 -6.98
CA CYS A 239 20.15 15.64 -6.39
C CYS A 239 20.08 15.64 -4.86
N HIS A 240 18.87 15.50 -4.31
CA HIS A 240 18.64 15.40 -2.87
C HIS A 240 19.36 14.19 -2.26
N ASN A 241 19.23 13.01 -2.84
CA ASN A 241 19.85 11.78 -2.34
C ASN A 241 21.38 11.87 -2.43
N ASN A 242 21.92 12.46 -3.49
CA ASN A 242 23.36 12.73 -3.57
C ASN A 242 23.83 13.65 -2.45
N PHE A 243 23.13 14.78 -2.23
CA PHE A 243 23.48 15.74 -1.19
C PHE A 243 23.38 15.14 0.22
N VAL A 244 22.30 14.42 0.53
CA VAL A 244 22.07 13.89 1.88
C VAL A 244 22.90 12.64 2.16
N SER A 245 22.92 11.68 1.23
CA SER A 245 23.46 10.33 1.47
C SER A 245 24.70 9.97 0.68
N GLY A 246 25.12 10.79 -0.30
CA GLY A 246 26.24 10.45 -1.19
C GLY A 246 25.86 9.46 -2.31
N ALA A 247 24.58 9.25 -2.57
CA ALA A 247 24.12 8.41 -3.67
C ALA A 247 24.61 8.91 -5.04
N ALA A 248 24.58 8.04 -6.06
CA ALA A 248 25.05 8.39 -7.40
C ALA A 248 24.26 9.59 -7.98
N LEU A 249 25.00 10.58 -8.48
CA LEU A 249 24.43 11.72 -9.24
C LEU A 249 24.40 11.37 -10.72
N THR A 250 23.39 10.64 -11.12
CA THR A 250 23.25 10.08 -12.45
C THR A 250 21.77 10.20 -12.90
N ASP A 251 21.57 10.31 -14.20
CA ASP A 251 20.24 10.26 -14.80
C ASP A 251 19.42 9.07 -14.27
N PRO A 252 18.17 9.27 -13.81
CA PRO A 252 17.40 8.23 -13.17
C PRO A 252 17.14 6.98 -14.03
N ALA A 253 17.02 7.14 -15.35
CA ALA A 253 16.81 5.99 -16.26
C ALA A 253 18.11 5.22 -16.47
N THR A 254 19.23 5.92 -16.60
CA THR A 254 20.58 5.35 -16.68
C THR A 254 20.91 4.59 -15.38
N LEU A 255 20.68 5.19 -14.22
CA LEU A 255 20.89 4.54 -12.92
C LEU A 255 20.05 3.28 -12.79
N HIS A 256 18.78 3.34 -13.18
CA HIS A 256 17.88 2.19 -13.18
C HIS A 256 18.39 1.05 -14.09
N GLY A 257 18.95 1.39 -15.26
CA GLY A 257 19.58 0.41 -16.16
C GLY A 257 20.79 -0.28 -15.52
N ILE A 258 21.68 0.51 -14.90
CA ILE A 258 22.86 0.02 -14.18
C ILE A 258 22.46 -0.90 -13.03
N GLN A 259 21.51 -0.48 -12.20
CA GLN A 259 21.00 -1.25 -11.06
C GLN A 259 20.38 -2.59 -11.51
N ASN A 260 19.61 -2.59 -12.59
CA ASN A 260 19.07 -3.83 -13.18
C ASN A 260 20.16 -4.79 -13.67
N ARG A 261 21.20 -4.26 -14.30
CA ARG A 261 22.36 -5.06 -14.75
C ARG A 261 23.08 -5.67 -13.57
N ILE A 262 23.42 -4.87 -12.55
CA ILE A 262 24.08 -5.34 -11.33
C ILE A 262 23.28 -6.47 -10.69
N LEU A 263 21.97 -6.27 -10.47
CA LEU A 263 21.13 -7.30 -9.84
C LEU A 263 21.03 -8.57 -10.69
N LYS A 264 20.96 -8.44 -12.02
CA LYS A 264 20.93 -9.59 -12.92
C LYS A 264 22.22 -10.41 -12.83
N ASP A 265 23.37 -9.75 -12.78
CA ASP A 265 24.69 -10.37 -12.88
C ASP A 265 25.19 -10.99 -11.56
N ILE A 266 24.51 -10.76 -10.43
CA ILE A 266 24.84 -11.41 -9.16
C ILE A 266 24.74 -12.94 -9.31
N SER A 267 25.82 -13.64 -8.97
CA SER A 267 25.96 -15.09 -9.04
C SER A 267 26.06 -15.73 -7.64
N LEU A 268 26.00 -17.06 -7.59
CA LEU A 268 26.24 -17.81 -6.34
C LEU A 268 27.63 -17.52 -5.76
N GLU A 269 28.65 -17.39 -6.61
CA GLU A 269 30.01 -17.07 -6.17
C GLU A 269 30.15 -15.69 -5.57
N ASP A 270 29.32 -14.73 -6.02
CA ASP A 270 29.24 -13.40 -5.43
C ASP A 270 28.58 -13.43 -4.05
N VAL A 271 27.59 -14.30 -3.83
CA VAL A 271 26.81 -14.38 -2.58
C VAL A 271 27.55 -15.14 -1.48
N LYS A 272 28.28 -16.20 -1.80
CA LYS A 272 28.98 -17.05 -0.83
C LYS A 272 29.79 -16.30 0.24
N PRO A 273 30.66 -15.33 -0.10
CA PRO A 273 31.45 -14.60 0.90
C PRO A 273 30.60 -13.78 1.87
N TYR A 274 29.40 -13.36 1.42
CA TYR A 274 28.51 -12.53 2.23
C TYR A 274 27.74 -13.32 3.27
N VAL A 275 27.61 -14.64 3.16
CA VAL A 275 26.94 -15.47 4.17
C VAL A 275 27.62 -15.30 5.52
N ALA A 276 28.95 -15.45 5.59
CA ALA A 276 29.71 -15.24 6.82
C ALA A 276 29.62 -13.78 7.29
N LYS A 277 29.79 -12.80 6.38
CA LYS A 277 29.73 -11.38 6.68
C LYS A 277 28.38 -10.99 7.32
N VAL A 278 27.27 -11.47 6.78
CA VAL A 278 25.93 -11.13 7.29
C VAL A 278 25.58 -11.92 8.55
N PHE A 279 25.74 -13.26 8.52
CA PHE A 279 25.22 -14.13 9.58
C PHE A 279 26.22 -14.44 10.69
N SER A 280 27.53 -14.24 10.50
CA SER A 280 28.54 -14.52 11.55
C SER A 280 29.19 -13.28 12.12
N GLU A 281 29.44 -12.23 11.29
CA GLU A 281 30.22 -11.07 11.67
C GLU A 281 29.39 -9.85 12.12
N SER A 282 28.08 -9.82 11.85
CA SER A 282 27.21 -8.73 12.25
C SER A 282 27.00 -8.67 13.76
N ASP A 283 26.81 -7.46 14.30
CA ASP A 283 26.32 -7.28 15.67
C ASP A 283 24.89 -7.79 15.79
N LYS A 284 24.61 -8.65 16.75
CA LYS A 284 23.29 -9.23 16.96
C LYS A 284 22.66 -8.81 18.28
N ILE A 285 21.37 -8.50 18.23
CA ILE A 285 20.57 -8.24 19.41
C ILE A 285 19.42 -9.24 19.41
N TYR A 286 19.33 -10.03 20.46
CA TYR A 286 18.23 -10.97 20.71
C TYR A 286 17.32 -10.36 21.77
N SER A 287 16.04 -10.21 21.45
CA SER A 287 15.10 -9.54 22.33
C SER A 287 13.73 -10.20 22.30
N TRP A 288 13.20 -10.50 23.49
CA TRP A 288 11.80 -10.83 23.63
C TRP A 288 10.99 -9.54 23.76
N PHE A 289 9.96 -9.44 22.94
CA PHE A 289 8.96 -8.38 22.98
C PHE A 289 7.68 -8.98 23.53
N ALA A 290 7.19 -8.49 24.67
CA ALA A 290 6.00 -9.05 25.32
C ALA A 290 5.21 -7.99 26.10
N ASN A 291 3.92 -8.28 26.30
CA ASN A 291 3.10 -7.54 27.25
C ASN A 291 3.47 -7.94 28.69
N PRO A 292 3.43 -7.04 29.69
CA PRO A 292 3.67 -7.39 31.12
C PRO A 292 2.85 -8.58 31.61
N LYS A 293 1.62 -8.77 31.14
CA LYS A 293 0.75 -9.92 31.51
C LYS A 293 1.29 -11.27 31.06
N ASP A 294 2.13 -11.30 30.02
CA ASP A 294 2.71 -12.51 29.46
C ASP A 294 4.16 -12.74 29.93
N LEU A 295 4.67 -11.88 30.85
CA LEU A 295 6.06 -11.90 31.30
C LEU A 295 6.46 -13.26 31.89
N ALA A 296 5.55 -13.95 32.61
CA ALA A 296 5.80 -15.25 33.16
C ALA A 296 6.09 -16.36 32.15
N LYS A 297 5.67 -16.16 30.88
CA LYS A 297 5.92 -17.08 29.77
C LYS A 297 7.23 -16.79 29.05
N VAL A 298 7.75 -15.56 29.19
CA VAL A 298 8.96 -15.10 28.46
C VAL A 298 10.18 -15.80 29.07
N PRO A 299 11.00 -16.51 28.28
CA PRO A 299 12.23 -17.11 28.76
C PRO A 299 13.17 -16.09 29.37
N SER A 300 13.91 -16.50 30.38
CA SER A 300 14.98 -15.67 30.91
C SER A 300 16.07 -15.41 29.85
N LEU A 301 16.86 -14.37 30.05
CA LEU A 301 17.99 -14.08 29.13
C LEU A 301 19.05 -15.21 29.20
N GLU A 302 19.21 -15.83 30.33
CA GLU A 302 20.09 -17.01 30.53
C GLU A 302 19.57 -18.23 29.76
N ASP A 303 18.27 -18.57 29.89
CA ASP A 303 17.67 -19.67 29.13
C ASP A 303 17.71 -19.42 27.64
N THR A 304 17.46 -18.16 27.21
CA THR A 304 17.56 -17.74 25.82
C THR A 304 18.95 -17.99 25.24
N LYS A 305 19.99 -17.57 25.99
CA LYS A 305 21.39 -17.77 25.61
C LYS A 305 21.76 -19.26 25.62
N ALA A 306 21.44 -19.99 26.69
CA ALA A 306 21.73 -21.41 26.76
C ALA A 306 21.08 -22.21 25.64
N ARG A 307 19.82 -21.88 25.30
CA ARG A 307 19.13 -22.55 24.18
C ARG A 307 19.77 -22.23 22.83
N LEU A 308 20.16 -20.99 22.60
CA LEU A 308 20.88 -20.59 21.39
C LEU A 308 22.21 -21.35 21.24
N ASP A 309 22.99 -21.47 22.33
CA ASP A 309 24.26 -22.21 22.33
C ASP A 309 24.04 -23.72 22.09
N GLN A 310 22.99 -24.31 22.69
CA GLN A 310 22.60 -25.70 22.44
C GLN A 310 22.24 -25.94 20.96
N VAL A 311 21.47 -25.04 20.32
CA VAL A 311 21.11 -25.20 18.90
C VAL A 311 22.35 -25.06 18.00
N ARG A 312 23.23 -24.14 18.33
CA ARG A 312 24.50 -23.96 17.57
C ARG A 312 25.43 -25.15 17.69
N ALA A 313 25.37 -25.90 18.79
CA ALA A 313 26.17 -27.12 18.99
C ALA A 313 25.60 -28.35 18.22
N ARG A 314 24.33 -28.34 17.82
CA ARG A 314 23.70 -29.45 17.06
C ARG A 314 24.21 -29.47 15.62
N GLU A 315 24.13 -30.63 14.96
CA GLU A 315 24.35 -30.76 13.53
C GLU A 315 23.29 -29.96 12.75
N ALA A 316 23.69 -29.14 11.79
CA ALA A 316 22.76 -28.46 10.93
C ALA A 316 22.19 -29.40 9.85
N LYS A 317 21.03 -29.05 9.33
CA LYS A 317 20.43 -29.75 8.19
C LYS A 317 20.17 -28.72 7.07
N PRO A 318 20.41 -29.10 5.80
CA PRO A 318 20.06 -28.22 4.69
C PRO A 318 18.54 -28.00 4.65
N ASN A 319 18.12 -26.75 4.41
CA ASN A 319 16.73 -26.36 4.37
C ASN A 319 16.41 -25.48 3.16
N PHE A 320 17.01 -25.80 2.02
CA PHE A 320 16.78 -25.10 0.77
C PHE A 320 15.31 -25.07 0.39
N LEU A 321 14.88 -23.96 -0.19
CA LEU A 321 13.55 -23.84 -0.78
C LEU A 321 13.47 -24.68 -2.07
N THR A 322 12.33 -25.29 -2.26
CA THR A 322 12.02 -26.00 -3.50
C THR A 322 11.08 -25.14 -4.33
N PHE A 323 11.42 -24.95 -5.60
CA PHE A 323 10.62 -24.17 -6.53
C PHE A 323 10.01 -25.08 -7.60
N ASN A 324 8.70 -25.07 -7.71
CA ASN A 324 8.02 -25.77 -8.79
C ASN A 324 8.16 -24.97 -10.09
N LYS A 325 8.65 -25.60 -11.14
CA LYS A 325 8.60 -25.04 -12.50
C LYS A 325 7.20 -25.29 -13.05
N ILE A 326 6.51 -24.21 -13.40
CA ILE A 326 5.16 -24.29 -13.94
C ILE A 326 5.24 -24.04 -15.45
N ASP A 327 4.68 -24.96 -16.21
CA ASP A 327 4.54 -24.78 -17.65
C ASP A 327 3.43 -23.76 -17.95
N LEU A 328 3.76 -22.67 -18.63
CA LEU A 328 2.81 -21.65 -19.07
C LEU A 328 2.17 -21.97 -20.44
N THR A 329 2.42 -23.13 -21.02
CA THR A 329 1.86 -23.50 -22.32
C THR A 329 0.33 -23.63 -22.25
N VAL A 330 -0.38 -23.00 -23.17
CA VAL A 330 -1.83 -23.13 -23.34
C VAL A 330 -2.09 -23.94 -24.60
N ASN A 331 -2.64 -25.15 -24.45
CA ASN A 331 -2.82 -26.14 -25.52
C ASN A 331 -4.27 -26.23 -25.99
N TYR A 332 -4.90 -25.12 -26.34
CA TYR A 332 -6.23 -25.12 -26.96
C TYR A 332 -6.12 -24.73 -28.44
N PRO A 333 -7.04 -25.22 -29.29
CA PRO A 333 -7.11 -24.76 -30.69
C PRO A 333 -7.28 -23.24 -30.76
N GLU A 334 -6.56 -22.59 -31.65
CA GLU A 334 -6.62 -21.13 -31.81
C GLU A 334 -8.04 -20.67 -32.20
N GLY A 335 -8.56 -19.68 -31.49
CA GLY A 335 -9.84 -19.08 -31.82
C GLY A 335 -9.73 -17.93 -32.81
N THR A 336 -10.86 -17.30 -33.14
CA THR A 336 -10.92 -16.22 -34.13
C THR A 336 -11.62 -14.97 -33.59
N ILE A 337 -11.34 -13.81 -34.22
CA ILE A 337 -12.11 -12.59 -34.04
C ILE A 337 -13.16 -12.57 -35.14
N VAL A 338 -14.45 -12.69 -34.76
CA VAL A 338 -15.56 -12.81 -35.71
C VAL A 338 -16.16 -11.47 -36.11
N LYS A 339 -15.94 -10.41 -35.30
CA LYS A 339 -16.43 -9.06 -35.60
C LYS A 339 -15.54 -8.00 -34.97
N GLU A 340 -15.36 -6.90 -35.69
CA GLU A 340 -14.61 -5.72 -35.22
C GLU A 340 -15.45 -4.46 -35.40
N ASN A 341 -15.46 -3.59 -34.38
CA ASN A 341 -16.14 -2.30 -34.42
C ASN A 341 -15.24 -1.23 -33.77
N ASN A 342 -15.42 0.02 -34.12
CA ASN A 342 -14.89 1.16 -33.38
C ASN A 342 -15.85 1.53 -32.25
N VAL A 343 -15.34 1.88 -31.07
CA VAL A 343 -16.18 2.31 -29.96
C VAL A 343 -16.47 3.80 -30.09
N LYS A 344 -17.75 4.13 -30.33
CA LYS A 344 -18.17 5.55 -30.45
C LYS A 344 -17.87 6.31 -29.15
N GLY A 345 -17.23 7.46 -29.26
CA GLY A 345 -16.90 8.31 -28.11
C GLY A 345 -15.65 7.92 -27.31
N LEU A 346 -14.90 6.92 -27.79
CA LEU A 346 -13.59 6.53 -27.27
C LEU A 346 -12.59 6.35 -28.41
N ASP A 347 -11.90 7.43 -28.75
CA ASP A 347 -10.93 7.42 -29.85
C ASP A 347 -9.79 6.42 -29.57
N GLY A 348 -9.40 5.67 -30.61
CA GLY A 348 -8.38 4.63 -30.51
C GLY A 348 -8.81 3.36 -29.79
N THR A 349 -10.11 3.22 -29.46
CA THR A 349 -10.67 2.00 -28.82
C THR A 349 -11.48 1.20 -29.83
N LYS A 350 -11.20 -0.10 -29.93
CA LYS A 350 -11.91 -1.06 -30.75
C LYS A 350 -12.64 -2.10 -29.88
N GLU A 351 -13.79 -2.55 -30.34
CA GLU A 351 -14.51 -3.70 -29.81
C GLU A 351 -14.30 -4.88 -30.75
N TRP A 352 -13.87 -6.02 -30.21
CA TRP A 352 -13.80 -7.30 -30.92
C TRP A 352 -14.73 -8.31 -30.28
N ILE A 353 -15.43 -9.07 -31.10
CA ILE A 353 -16.24 -10.22 -30.69
C ILE A 353 -15.48 -11.47 -31.08
N LEU A 354 -15.25 -12.36 -30.14
CA LEU A 354 -14.46 -13.57 -30.33
C LEU A 354 -15.36 -14.78 -30.67
N SER A 355 -14.78 -15.81 -31.27
CA SER A 355 -15.48 -17.06 -31.63
C SER A 355 -16.09 -17.78 -30.42
N ASN A 356 -15.54 -17.60 -29.24
CA ASN A 356 -16.09 -18.13 -27.98
C ASN A 356 -17.14 -17.19 -27.33
N GLY A 357 -17.57 -16.12 -28.00
CA GLY A 357 -18.57 -15.16 -27.51
C GLY A 357 -18.03 -14.07 -26.58
N ALA A 358 -16.78 -14.11 -26.18
CA ALA A 358 -16.17 -13.07 -25.36
C ALA A 358 -16.06 -11.74 -26.14
N LYS A 359 -16.18 -10.62 -25.41
CA LYS A 359 -15.97 -9.28 -25.94
C LYS A 359 -14.64 -8.72 -25.48
N VAL A 360 -13.92 -8.10 -26.39
CA VAL A 360 -12.65 -7.42 -26.08
C VAL A 360 -12.77 -5.95 -26.43
N TYR A 361 -12.46 -5.07 -25.50
CA TYR A 361 -12.27 -3.64 -25.73
C TYR A 361 -10.79 -3.34 -25.66
N TRP A 362 -10.17 -3.12 -26.80
CA TRP A 362 -8.76 -2.80 -26.90
C TRP A 362 -8.55 -1.33 -27.21
N THR A 363 -7.69 -0.67 -26.43
CA THR A 363 -7.30 0.72 -26.61
C THR A 363 -5.82 0.81 -26.96
N ALA A 364 -5.52 1.34 -28.15
CA ALA A 364 -4.16 1.66 -28.55
C ALA A 364 -3.65 2.88 -27.80
N VAL A 365 -2.53 2.74 -27.11
CA VAL A 365 -1.85 3.84 -26.42
C VAL A 365 -0.54 4.12 -27.13
N LYS A 366 -0.51 5.17 -27.97
CA LYS A 366 0.66 5.51 -28.80
C LYS A 366 1.80 6.17 -28.00
N ASP A 367 1.50 6.71 -26.83
CA ASP A 367 2.49 7.39 -25.99
C ASP A 367 3.34 6.35 -25.24
N SER A 368 4.61 6.24 -25.63
CA SER A 368 5.58 5.33 -25.03
C SER A 368 5.91 5.63 -23.57
N LYS A 369 5.55 6.83 -23.08
CA LYS A 369 5.73 7.23 -21.66
C LYS A 369 4.73 6.53 -20.75
N VAL A 370 3.59 6.07 -21.28
CA VAL A 370 2.55 5.38 -20.48
C VAL A 370 3.04 4.00 -20.06
N THR A 371 2.96 3.72 -18.78
CA THR A 371 3.46 2.48 -18.17
C THR A 371 2.41 1.82 -17.26
N PRO A 372 2.52 0.47 -17.06
CA PRO A 372 3.32 -0.49 -17.82
C PRO A 372 2.86 -0.62 -19.27
N ASP A 373 3.58 -1.35 -20.13
CA ASP A 373 3.27 -1.41 -21.57
C ASP A 373 1.94 -2.10 -21.89
N LEU A 374 1.44 -2.97 -20.98
CA LEU A 374 0.16 -3.67 -21.09
C LEU A 374 -0.61 -3.57 -19.76
N SER A 375 -1.90 -3.31 -19.86
CA SER A 375 -2.90 -3.56 -18.81
C SER A 375 -4.03 -4.39 -19.40
N LEU A 376 -4.29 -5.55 -18.78
CA LEU A 376 -5.33 -6.50 -19.15
C LEU A 376 -6.26 -6.71 -17.95
N LEU A 377 -7.54 -6.57 -18.15
CA LEU A 377 -8.60 -6.94 -17.20
C LEU A 377 -9.52 -7.94 -17.87
N VAL A 378 -9.55 -9.16 -17.33
CA VAL A 378 -10.62 -10.11 -17.61
C VAL A 378 -11.75 -9.83 -16.62
N TYR A 379 -12.89 -9.42 -17.13
CA TYR A 379 -14.06 -8.96 -16.36
C TYR A 379 -15.18 -9.98 -16.46
N PHE A 380 -15.73 -10.37 -15.31
CA PHE A 380 -16.92 -11.22 -15.17
C PHE A 380 -18.03 -10.41 -14.52
N GLY A 381 -19.25 -10.55 -15.03
CA GLY A 381 -20.40 -9.75 -14.61
C GLY A 381 -21.07 -10.22 -13.29
N SER A 382 -20.40 -11.06 -12.53
CA SER A 382 -20.80 -11.57 -11.21
C SER A 382 -20.43 -10.59 -10.08
N GLY A 383 -20.13 -11.08 -8.91
CA GLY A 383 -19.72 -10.31 -7.74
C GLY A 383 -20.57 -10.65 -6.51
N TYR A 384 -20.16 -10.15 -5.35
CA TYR A 384 -20.77 -10.50 -4.06
C TYR A 384 -22.31 -10.28 -4.03
N ASN A 385 -22.81 -9.23 -4.71
CA ASN A 385 -24.26 -8.98 -4.77
C ASN A 385 -25.07 -10.07 -5.49
N ALA A 386 -24.42 -11.00 -6.16
CA ALA A 386 -25.03 -12.16 -6.78
C ALA A 386 -25.08 -13.39 -5.86
N LEU A 387 -24.42 -13.37 -4.72
CA LEU A 387 -24.33 -14.48 -3.78
C LEU A 387 -25.61 -14.64 -2.94
N PRO A 388 -25.94 -15.87 -2.50
CA PRO A 388 -27.01 -16.11 -1.55
C PRO A 388 -26.78 -15.35 -0.24
N GLN A 389 -27.85 -14.74 0.30
CA GLN A 389 -27.75 -13.90 1.49
C GLN A 389 -27.45 -14.69 2.76
N ASP A 390 -27.98 -15.92 2.86
CA ASP A 390 -27.79 -16.83 3.98
C ASP A 390 -26.35 -17.27 4.19
N ARG A 391 -25.53 -17.27 3.11
CA ARG A 391 -24.10 -17.63 3.14
C ARG A 391 -23.20 -16.43 2.82
N PHE A 392 -23.74 -15.22 2.85
CA PHE A 392 -22.99 -14.05 2.36
C PHE A 392 -21.71 -13.79 3.14
N ALA A 393 -21.74 -13.80 4.49
CA ALA A 393 -20.57 -13.58 5.32
C ALA A 393 -19.46 -14.65 5.12
N SER A 394 -19.87 -15.94 5.04
CA SER A 394 -18.94 -17.04 4.72
C SER A 394 -18.36 -16.87 3.32
N SER A 395 -19.17 -16.44 2.34
CA SER A 395 -18.71 -16.18 0.97
C SER A 395 -17.71 -15.03 0.89
N LEU A 396 -17.84 -13.99 1.73
CA LEU A 396 -16.85 -12.92 1.84
C LEU A 396 -15.49 -13.47 2.33
N PHE A 397 -15.50 -14.33 3.35
CA PHE A 397 -14.27 -14.93 3.86
C PHE A 397 -13.65 -15.92 2.87
N ALA A 398 -14.46 -16.75 2.19
CA ALA A 398 -13.99 -17.59 1.09
C ALA A 398 -13.37 -16.75 -0.04
N GLY A 399 -13.95 -15.60 -0.36
CA GLY A 399 -13.38 -14.66 -1.33
C GLY A 399 -12.06 -14.03 -0.88
N GLU A 400 -11.85 -13.81 0.42
CA GLU A 400 -10.54 -13.41 0.96
C GLU A 400 -9.49 -14.49 0.76
N PHE A 401 -9.84 -15.76 1.03
CA PHE A 401 -8.97 -16.91 0.79
C PHE A 401 -8.60 -17.05 -0.69
N ILE A 402 -9.58 -16.96 -1.59
CA ILE A 402 -9.38 -17.03 -3.04
C ILE A 402 -8.42 -15.92 -3.50
N ARG A 403 -8.68 -14.67 -3.11
CA ARG A 403 -7.85 -13.53 -3.53
C ARG A 403 -6.39 -13.64 -3.08
N ALA A 404 -6.17 -14.19 -1.89
CA ALA A 404 -4.84 -14.31 -1.32
C ALA A 404 -4.05 -15.49 -1.92
N ASN A 405 -4.72 -16.57 -2.31
CA ASN A 405 -4.04 -17.85 -2.53
C ASN A 405 -4.27 -18.45 -3.93
N ALA A 406 -5.36 -18.11 -4.62
CA ALA A 406 -5.69 -18.77 -5.87
C ALA A 406 -4.64 -18.55 -6.96
N GLY A 407 -4.19 -19.64 -7.53
CA GLY A 407 -3.22 -19.70 -8.62
C GLY A 407 -3.73 -20.50 -9.80
N PHE A 408 -2.84 -21.27 -10.43
CA PHE A 408 -3.15 -22.18 -11.53
C PHE A 408 -2.12 -23.31 -11.61
N ARG A 409 -2.47 -24.42 -12.23
CA ARG A 409 -1.58 -25.59 -12.48
C ARG A 409 -0.85 -26.09 -11.24
N GLY A 410 -1.55 -26.25 -10.15
CA GLY A 410 -0.98 -26.74 -8.90
C GLY A 410 -0.11 -25.74 -8.14
N ALA A 411 0.06 -24.52 -8.63
CA ALA A 411 0.82 -23.48 -7.95
C ALA A 411 -0.08 -22.38 -7.36
N THR A 412 0.29 -21.92 -6.18
CA THR A 412 -0.35 -20.81 -5.47
C THR A 412 0.01 -19.45 -6.09
N ALA A 413 -0.72 -18.41 -5.72
CA ALA A 413 -0.42 -17.04 -6.14
C ALA A 413 1.00 -16.59 -5.74
N ASP A 414 1.49 -17.02 -4.56
CA ASP A 414 2.83 -16.71 -4.07
C ASP A 414 3.91 -17.40 -4.91
N GLU A 415 3.76 -18.69 -5.20
CA GLU A 415 4.70 -19.44 -6.05
C GLU A 415 4.77 -18.87 -7.46
N ILE A 416 3.63 -18.53 -8.07
CA ILE A 416 3.58 -17.86 -9.38
C ILE A 416 4.33 -16.53 -9.34
N GLY A 417 4.17 -15.76 -8.27
CA GLY A 417 4.84 -14.46 -8.11
C GLY A 417 6.37 -14.54 -8.00
N LYS A 418 6.91 -15.71 -7.68
CA LYS A 418 8.34 -15.98 -7.54
C LYS A 418 8.98 -16.58 -8.80
N MET A 419 8.19 -16.89 -9.83
CA MET A 419 8.70 -17.49 -11.07
C MET A 419 9.40 -16.44 -11.96
N PRO A 420 10.58 -16.75 -12.52
CA PRO A 420 11.27 -15.84 -13.44
C PRO A 420 10.46 -15.47 -14.70
N GLU A 421 9.64 -16.41 -15.21
CA GLU A 421 8.76 -16.21 -16.34
C GLU A 421 7.66 -15.17 -16.06
N CYS A 422 7.27 -15.04 -14.79
CA CYS A 422 6.27 -14.08 -14.29
C CYS A 422 6.89 -12.76 -13.85
N GLY A 423 8.21 -12.64 -13.85
CA GLY A 423 8.92 -11.43 -13.44
C GLY A 423 8.49 -10.17 -14.19
N GLY A 424 8.10 -9.13 -13.46
CA GLY A 424 7.57 -7.89 -14.00
C GLY A 424 6.08 -7.96 -14.38
N ILE A 425 5.43 -9.13 -14.25
CA ILE A 425 3.98 -9.27 -14.39
C ILE A 425 3.34 -9.10 -13.03
N SER A 426 2.38 -8.18 -12.92
CA SER A 426 1.51 -8.08 -11.74
C SER A 426 0.19 -8.75 -12.05
N ARG A 427 -0.24 -9.69 -11.20
CA ARG A 427 -1.54 -10.37 -11.29
C ARG A 427 -2.29 -10.20 -9.97
N SER A 428 -3.56 -9.87 -10.04
CA SER A 428 -4.44 -9.87 -8.87
C SER A 428 -5.85 -10.28 -9.25
N LEU A 429 -6.47 -11.10 -8.37
CA LEU A 429 -7.90 -11.41 -8.45
C LEU A 429 -8.67 -10.41 -7.58
N ARG A 430 -9.83 -10.01 -8.06
CA ARG A 430 -10.73 -9.12 -7.33
C ARG A 430 -12.16 -9.64 -7.45
N ILE A 431 -12.83 -9.76 -6.31
CA ILE A 431 -14.26 -9.93 -6.23
C ILE A 431 -14.79 -8.66 -5.55
N SER A 432 -15.63 -7.92 -6.24
CA SER A 432 -16.29 -6.71 -5.74
C SER A 432 -17.79 -6.96 -5.62
N ASP A 433 -18.54 -5.98 -5.18
CA ASP A 433 -19.98 -6.10 -5.06
C ASP A 433 -20.67 -6.47 -6.39
N ARG A 434 -20.10 -6.06 -7.52
CA ARG A 434 -20.77 -6.07 -8.84
C ARG A 434 -20.04 -6.83 -9.92
N PHE A 435 -18.81 -7.23 -9.70
CA PHE A 435 -18.00 -7.95 -10.67
C PHE A 435 -16.87 -8.71 -10.02
N ALA A 436 -16.43 -9.76 -10.67
CA ALA A 436 -15.14 -10.37 -10.43
C ALA A 436 -14.19 -10.06 -11.60
N GLY A 437 -12.89 -10.04 -11.34
CA GLY A 437 -11.92 -9.73 -12.39
C GLY A 437 -10.51 -10.20 -12.09
N ILE A 438 -9.79 -10.48 -13.18
CA ILE A 438 -8.36 -10.79 -13.16
C ILE A 438 -7.64 -9.60 -13.75
N PHE A 439 -6.92 -8.88 -12.91
CA PHE A 439 -6.14 -7.71 -13.29
C PHE A 439 -4.70 -8.15 -13.54
N THR A 440 -4.19 -7.87 -14.72
CA THR A 440 -2.82 -8.21 -15.09
C THR A 440 -2.14 -7.01 -15.74
N THR A 441 -0.91 -6.73 -15.37
CA THR A 441 -0.08 -5.73 -16.03
C THR A 441 1.28 -6.33 -16.37
N ALA A 442 1.88 -5.92 -17.47
CA ALA A 442 3.16 -6.44 -17.90
C ALA A 442 3.97 -5.44 -18.74
N PRO A 443 5.30 -5.54 -18.73
CA PRO A 443 6.13 -4.91 -19.75
C PRO A 443 5.95 -5.63 -21.10
N ALA A 444 6.22 -4.94 -22.22
CA ALA A 444 6.03 -5.46 -23.58
C ALA A 444 6.62 -6.86 -23.80
N LYS A 445 7.87 -7.08 -23.37
CA LYS A 445 8.56 -8.37 -23.50
C LYS A 445 7.95 -9.54 -22.72
N LYS A 446 7.02 -9.29 -21.84
CA LYS A 446 6.30 -10.27 -21.00
C LYS A 446 4.79 -10.27 -21.30
N ALA A 447 4.35 -9.53 -22.30
CA ALA A 447 2.93 -9.39 -22.64
C ALA A 447 2.30 -10.76 -22.97
N GLU A 448 2.97 -11.59 -23.76
CA GLU A 448 2.47 -12.93 -24.09
C GLU A 448 2.22 -13.78 -22.83
N ASN A 449 3.17 -13.80 -21.89
CA ASN A 449 3.01 -14.53 -20.63
C ASN A 449 1.86 -13.96 -19.79
N ALA A 450 1.60 -12.66 -19.85
CA ALA A 450 0.45 -12.07 -19.17
C ALA A 450 -0.89 -12.62 -19.70
N PHE A 451 -1.02 -12.84 -21.02
CA PHE A 451 -2.19 -13.48 -21.61
C PHE A 451 -2.29 -14.97 -21.26
N ARG A 452 -1.17 -15.71 -21.27
CA ARG A 452 -1.12 -17.12 -20.82
C ARG A 452 -1.57 -17.25 -19.36
N ILE A 453 -1.04 -16.41 -18.47
CA ILE A 453 -1.40 -16.38 -17.05
C ILE A 453 -2.89 -16.07 -16.87
N ALA A 454 -3.43 -15.09 -17.60
CA ALA A 454 -4.85 -14.76 -17.55
C ALA A 454 -5.72 -15.96 -18.01
N ALA A 455 -5.34 -16.64 -19.09
CA ALA A 455 -6.03 -17.83 -19.59
C ALA A 455 -5.98 -18.97 -18.58
N LEU A 456 -4.79 -19.33 -18.08
CA LEU A 456 -4.59 -20.43 -17.12
C LEU A 456 -5.31 -20.18 -15.79
N THR A 457 -5.39 -18.94 -15.34
CA THR A 457 -6.16 -18.59 -14.14
C THR A 457 -7.65 -18.98 -14.28
N VAL A 458 -8.18 -18.97 -15.50
CA VAL A 458 -9.60 -19.30 -15.78
C VAL A 458 -9.78 -20.78 -16.13
N THR A 459 -8.85 -21.36 -16.90
CA THR A 459 -9.03 -22.69 -17.50
C THR A 459 -8.44 -23.83 -16.68
N ASP A 460 -7.45 -23.53 -15.83
CA ASP A 460 -6.74 -24.52 -15.02
C ASP A 460 -6.43 -23.94 -13.62
N PRO A 461 -7.51 -23.49 -12.90
CA PRO A 461 -7.36 -22.85 -11.61
C PRO A 461 -6.83 -23.83 -10.56
N PHE A 462 -6.13 -23.27 -9.58
CA PHE A 462 -5.67 -24.00 -8.42
C PHE A 462 -5.96 -23.23 -7.13
N LEU A 463 -6.63 -23.92 -6.20
CA LEU A 463 -6.76 -23.48 -4.81
C LEU A 463 -5.85 -24.36 -3.94
N PRO A 464 -5.12 -23.80 -2.96
CA PRO A 464 -4.23 -24.58 -2.10
C PRO A 464 -5.02 -25.55 -1.22
N GLN A 465 -4.31 -26.53 -0.62
CA GLN A 465 -4.90 -27.56 0.22
C GLN A 465 -5.68 -26.99 1.42
N ALA A 466 -6.64 -27.74 1.91
CA ALA A 466 -7.49 -27.41 3.07
C ALA A 466 -6.70 -26.93 4.32
N LYS A 467 -5.46 -27.40 4.49
CA LYS A 467 -4.57 -26.93 5.57
C LYS A 467 -4.32 -25.43 5.51
N VAL A 468 -4.16 -24.84 4.32
CA VAL A 468 -3.91 -23.39 4.18
C VAL A 468 -5.18 -22.61 4.54
N LEU A 469 -6.36 -23.11 4.14
CA LEU A 469 -7.65 -22.55 4.54
C LEU A 469 -7.80 -22.63 6.06
N GLN A 470 -7.49 -23.78 6.68
CA GLN A 470 -7.56 -23.95 8.14
C GLN A 470 -6.67 -22.97 8.89
N GLN A 471 -5.43 -22.79 8.43
CA GLN A 471 -4.52 -21.78 9.04
C GLN A 471 -5.08 -20.36 8.94
N MET A 472 -5.75 -20.03 7.84
CA MET A 472 -6.38 -18.72 7.68
C MET A 472 -7.62 -18.59 8.60
N LYS A 473 -8.41 -19.66 8.75
CA LYS A 473 -9.55 -19.74 9.70
C LYS A 473 -9.06 -19.55 11.12
N ASP A 474 -8.06 -20.32 11.56
CA ASP A 474 -7.50 -20.25 12.92
C ASP A 474 -7.04 -18.83 13.26
N LYS A 475 -6.31 -18.19 12.34
CA LYS A 475 -5.86 -16.81 12.50
C LYS A 475 -7.03 -15.82 12.61
N LYS A 476 -8.07 -15.99 11.79
CA LYS A 476 -9.27 -15.13 11.82
C LYS A 476 -10.05 -15.33 13.13
N LEU A 477 -10.27 -16.59 13.55
CA LEU A 477 -10.97 -16.94 14.77
C LEU A 477 -10.22 -16.43 16.02
N GLU A 478 -8.89 -16.55 16.03
CA GLU A 478 -8.06 -15.95 17.08
C GLU A 478 -8.28 -14.43 17.18
N SER A 479 -8.26 -13.74 16.04
CA SER A 479 -8.54 -12.29 15.99
C SER A 479 -9.96 -11.94 16.45
N LEU A 480 -10.96 -12.79 16.14
CA LEU A 480 -12.34 -12.58 16.56
C LEU A 480 -12.57 -12.92 18.04
N SER A 481 -11.74 -13.77 18.65
CA SER A 481 -11.81 -14.11 20.08
C SER A 481 -11.25 -13.02 20.98
N GLU A 482 -10.47 -12.08 20.44
CA GLU A 482 -9.97 -10.97 21.23
C GLU A 482 -11.11 -9.99 21.56
N PRO A 483 -11.18 -9.46 22.80
CA PRO A 483 -12.17 -8.47 23.15
C PRO A 483 -12.12 -7.26 22.20
N LYS A 484 -13.24 -6.95 21.56
CA LYS A 484 -13.31 -5.78 20.69
C LYS A 484 -13.02 -4.51 21.48
N LYS A 485 -12.10 -3.70 21.00
CA LYS A 485 -11.86 -2.35 21.52
C LYS A 485 -13.12 -1.50 21.40
N ASP A 486 -13.32 -0.56 22.33
CA ASP A 486 -14.49 0.35 22.30
C ASP A 486 -14.63 1.11 21.00
N ALA A 487 -13.51 1.55 20.40
CA ALA A 487 -13.53 2.21 19.10
C ALA A 487 -14.07 1.31 17.97
N VAL A 488 -13.83 -0.01 18.02
CA VAL A 488 -14.38 -0.96 17.05
C VAL A 488 -15.88 -1.13 17.27
N ARG A 489 -16.33 -1.28 18.53
CA ARG A 489 -17.76 -1.34 18.88
C ARG A 489 -18.51 -0.09 18.43
N PHE A 490 -17.89 1.08 18.64
CA PHE A 490 -18.42 2.35 18.16
C PHE A 490 -18.57 2.37 16.63
N SER A 491 -17.54 1.95 15.90
CA SER A 491 -17.59 1.89 14.42
C SER A 491 -18.70 0.96 13.91
N GLU A 492 -18.84 -0.22 14.51
CA GLU A 492 -19.92 -1.16 14.16
C GLU A 492 -21.32 -0.60 14.43
N ALA A 493 -21.49 0.08 15.57
CA ALA A 493 -22.75 0.76 15.88
C ALA A 493 -23.04 1.89 14.89
N CYS A 494 -22.03 2.68 14.52
CA CYS A 494 -22.17 3.72 13.48
C CYS A 494 -22.57 3.10 12.13
N ASP A 495 -21.93 2.01 11.70
CA ASP A 495 -22.27 1.32 10.45
C ASP A 495 -23.72 0.80 10.46
N SER A 496 -24.19 0.29 11.59
CA SER A 496 -25.59 -0.14 11.76
C SER A 496 -26.56 1.04 11.63
N ILE A 497 -26.25 2.21 12.19
CA ILE A 497 -27.06 3.43 12.07
C ILE A 497 -27.01 3.96 10.65
N ILE A 498 -25.83 4.01 10.03
CA ILE A 498 -25.62 4.56 8.69
C ILE A 498 -26.39 3.75 7.65
N TYR A 499 -26.25 2.42 7.69
CA TYR A 499 -26.78 1.55 6.64
C TYR A 499 -28.03 0.76 7.06
N GLY A 500 -28.43 0.87 8.33
CA GLY A 500 -29.53 0.06 8.89
C GLY A 500 -29.20 -1.43 8.83
N ASN A 501 -30.21 -2.26 8.79
CA ASN A 501 -30.06 -3.70 8.62
C ASN A 501 -29.93 -4.07 7.13
N HIS A 502 -29.03 -3.39 6.41
CA HIS A 502 -28.86 -3.68 4.99
C HIS A 502 -28.30 -5.11 4.81
N PRO A 503 -28.92 -5.94 3.93
CA PRO A 503 -28.52 -7.35 3.80
C PRO A 503 -27.04 -7.61 3.47
N TRP A 504 -26.38 -6.63 2.88
CA TRP A 504 -24.96 -6.68 2.53
C TRP A 504 -24.05 -5.98 3.55
N SER A 505 -24.61 -5.49 4.66
CA SER A 505 -23.85 -4.95 5.79
C SER A 505 -23.69 -6.03 6.86
N VAL A 506 -22.87 -7.04 6.58
CA VAL A 506 -22.60 -8.15 7.48
C VAL A 506 -21.12 -8.19 7.81
N ASP A 507 -20.82 -8.47 9.07
CA ASP A 507 -19.48 -8.75 9.54
C ASP A 507 -19.15 -10.24 9.37
N ILE A 508 -17.91 -10.53 9.12
CA ILE A 508 -17.41 -11.91 9.14
C ILE A 508 -17.19 -12.30 10.60
N ASP A 509 -18.17 -12.97 11.18
CA ASP A 509 -18.11 -13.51 12.54
C ASP A 509 -17.51 -14.94 12.57
N SER A 510 -17.42 -15.54 13.75
CA SER A 510 -16.88 -16.89 13.90
C SER A 510 -17.71 -17.94 13.17
N ALA A 511 -19.03 -17.83 13.18
CA ALA A 511 -19.91 -18.77 12.47
C ALA A 511 -19.69 -18.69 10.96
N ALA A 512 -19.51 -17.46 10.44
CA ALA A 512 -19.17 -17.26 9.03
C ALA A 512 -17.83 -17.88 8.64
N VAL A 513 -16.81 -17.76 9.52
CA VAL A 513 -15.48 -18.37 9.31
C VAL A 513 -15.57 -19.90 9.38
N ASP A 514 -16.27 -20.42 10.38
CA ASP A 514 -16.46 -21.88 10.54
C ASP A 514 -17.23 -22.50 9.37
N GLY A 515 -18.17 -21.76 8.81
CA GLY A 515 -18.98 -22.18 7.66
C GLY A 515 -18.22 -22.23 6.32
N VAL A 516 -16.92 -21.92 6.27
CA VAL A 516 -16.12 -22.01 5.04
C VAL A 516 -15.33 -23.31 5.01
N ASP A 517 -15.51 -24.06 3.94
CA ASP A 517 -14.71 -25.23 3.56
C ASP A 517 -14.15 -25.06 2.15
N MET A 518 -13.46 -26.07 1.64
CA MET A 518 -12.89 -26.03 0.30
C MET A 518 -13.99 -26.07 -0.78
N ASP A 519 -15.09 -26.78 -0.52
CA ASP A 519 -16.20 -26.88 -1.47
C ASP A 519 -16.83 -25.51 -1.71
N LEU A 520 -17.06 -24.74 -0.64
CA LEU A 520 -17.56 -23.37 -0.76
C LEU A 520 -16.56 -22.46 -1.48
N ALA A 521 -15.26 -22.60 -1.20
CA ALA A 521 -14.22 -21.80 -1.87
C ALA A 521 -14.18 -22.12 -3.38
N GLU A 522 -14.29 -23.40 -3.76
CA GLU A 522 -14.35 -23.84 -5.16
C GLU A 522 -15.65 -23.39 -5.84
N GLU A 523 -16.80 -23.49 -5.16
CA GLU A 523 -18.09 -22.97 -5.63
C GLU A 523 -17.97 -21.46 -5.95
N ILE A 524 -17.44 -20.66 -5.01
CA ILE A 524 -17.28 -19.21 -5.20
C ILE A 524 -16.32 -18.92 -6.35
N TYR A 525 -15.17 -19.62 -6.41
CA TYR A 525 -14.23 -19.44 -7.51
C TYR A 525 -14.86 -19.73 -8.86
N SER A 526 -15.48 -20.91 -8.99
CA SER A 526 -16.12 -21.38 -10.23
C SER A 526 -17.26 -20.48 -10.67
N ARG A 527 -17.98 -19.88 -9.71
CA ARG A 527 -19.06 -18.94 -9.99
C ARG A 527 -18.56 -17.59 -10.45
N GLU A 528 -17.58 -17.02 -9.71
CA GLU A 528 -17.12 -15.65 -9.90
C GLU A 528 -16.21 -15.50 -11.13
N PHE A 529 -15.43 -16.52 -11.46
CA PHE A 529 -14.47 -16.51 -12.57
C PHE A 529 -14.88 -17.46 -13.70
N ASN A 530 -16.19 -17.64 -13.91
CA ASN A 530 -16.73 -18.54 -14.93
C ASN A 530 -16.82 -17.86 -16.31
N PRO A 531 -16.01 -18.27 -17.30
CA PRO A 531 -16.04 -17.70 -18.64
C PRO A 531 -17.34 -17.99 -19.40
N ALA A 532 -18.03 -19.10 -19.08
CA ALA A 532 -19.31 -19.48 -19.66
C ALA A 532 -20.40 -18.44 -19.42
N ALA A 533 -20.29 -17.69 -18.32
CA ALA A 533 -21.23 -16.65 -17.91
C ALA A 533 -21.12 -15.34 -18.69
N GLY A 534 -20.27 -15.27 -19.68
CA GLY A 534 -19.96 -14.07 -20.44
C GLY A 534 -18.75 -13.31 -19.87
N MET A 535 -17.67 -13.39 -20.59
CA MET A 535 -16.41 -12.75 -20.28
C MET A 535 -16.23 -11.49 -21.13
N THR A 536 -15.76 -10.41 -20.52
CA THR A 536 -15.38 -9.18 -21.22
C THR A 536 -13.93 -8.82 -20.89
N LEU A 537 -13.12 -8.55 -21.89
CA LEU A 537 -11.76 -8.10 -21.66
C LEU A 537 -11.65 -6.60 -21.93
N PHE A 538 -10.94 -5.92 -21.06
CA PHE A 538 -10.49 -4.56 -21.26
C PHE A 538 -8.97 -4.58 -21.37
N ILE A 539 -8.44 -4.10 -22.47
CA ILE A 539 -7.01 -4.10 -22.79
C ILE A 539 -6.59 -2.69 -23.18
N ALA A 540 -5.59 -2.16 -22.49
CA ALA A 540 -4.88 -0.97 -22.91
C ALA A 540 -3.41 -1.32 -23.09
N SER A 541 -2.81 -0.97 -24.23
CA SER A 541 -1.41 -1.30 -24.50
C SER A 541 -0.76 -0.33 -25.48
N ASN A 542 0.57 -0.25 -25.42
CA ASN A 542 1.41 0.39 -26.43
C ASN A 542 1.99 -0.61 -27.46
N LEU A 543 1.60 -1.90 -27.36
CA LEU A 543 1.89 -2.87 -28.40
C LEU A 543 0.98 -2.65 -29.62
N ASP A 544 1.44 -3.08 -30.77
CA ASP A 544 0.67 -2.99 -32.00
C ASP A 544 -0.57 -3.91 -32.02
N GLU A 545 -1.54 -3.55 -32.83
CA GLU A 545 -2.82 -4.25 -32.91
C GLU A 545 -2.66 -5.72 -33.34
N THR A 546 -1.73 -6.00 -34.26
CA THR A 546 -1.51 -7.35 -34.79
C THR A 546 -1.03 -8.29 -33.69
N THR A 547 -0.07 -7.84 -32.89
CA THR A 547 0.45 -8.58 -31.74
C THR A 547 -0.65 -8.85 -30.71
N ILE A 548 -1.46 -7.85 -30.35
CA ILE A 548 -2.55 -8.05 -29.38
C ILE A 548 -3.63 -8.99 -29.93
N LYS A 549 -3.99 -8.88 -31.21
CA LYS A 549 -4.93 -9.81 -31.85
C LYS A 549 -4.42 -11.24 -31.86
N GLU A 550 -3.13 -11.45 -32.10
CA GLU A 550 -2.49 -12.76 -32.04
C GLU A 550 -2.65 -13.37 -30.62
N TYR A 551 -2.29 -12.62 -29.58
CA TYR A 551 -2.42 -13.12 -28.20
C TYR A 551 -3.88 -13.36 -27.80
N VAL A 552 -4.80 -12.50 -28.22
CA VAL A 552 -6.24 -12.68 -27.99
C VAL A 552 -6.74 -13.96 -28.67
N ARG A 553 -6.36 -14.23 -29.92
CA ARG A 553 -6.77 -15.46 -30.63
C ARG A 553 -6.18 -16.70 -30.00
N LYS A 554 -4.87 -16.68 -29.66
CA LYS A 554 -4.16 -17.85 -29.10
C LYS A 554 -4.58 -18.18 -27.68
N TYR A 555 -4.90 -17.19 -26.84
CA TYR A 555 -5.02 -17.42 -25.39
C TYR A 555 -6.42 -17.12 -24.85
N ILE A 556 -7.16 -16.18 -25.46
CA ILE A 556 -8.46 -15.77 -24.93
C ILE A 556 -9.62 -16.36 -25.73
N ALA A 557 -9.57 -16.32 -27.04
CA ALA A 557 -10.61 -16.88 -27.91
C ALA A 557 -10.67 -18.41 -27.84
N THR A 558 -9.64 -19.04 -27.27
CA THR A 558 -9.54 -20.49 -27.01
C THR A 558 -10.18 -20.92 -25.71
N ILE A 559 -10.48 -20.00 -24.78
CA ILE A 559 -11.08 -20.31 -23.48
C ILE A 559 -12.46 -20.95 -23.73
N PRO A 560 -12.72 -22.17 -23.23
CA PRO A 560 -14.01 -22.83 -23.42
C PRO A 560 -15.14 -22.03 -22.76
N THR A 561 -16.25 -21.87 -23.47
CA THR A 561 -17.50 -21.31 -22.94
C THR A 561 -18.64 -22.26 -23.23
N ASP A 562 -19.63 -22.35 -22.34
CA ASP A 562 -20.82 -23.19 -22.54
C ASP A 562 -21.99 -22.43 -23.20
N GLY A 563 -21.77 -21.19 -23.58
CA GLY A 563 -22.78 -20.34 -24.22
C GLY A 563 -23.91 -19.86 -23.31
N LYS A 564 -23.88 -20.21 -22.01
CA LYS A 564 -24.89 -19.75 -21.06
C LYS A 564 -24.62 -18.34 -20.60
N THR A 565 -25.61 -17.49 -20.63
CA THR A 565 -25.53 -16.12 -20.08
C THR A 565 -25.94 -16.13 -18.61
N VAL A 566 -25.05 -15.66 -17.74
CA VAL A 566 -25.41 -15.43 -16.33
C VAL A 566 -26.43 -14.29 -16.25
N THR A 567 -27.53 -14.57 -15.59
CA THR A 567 -28.53 -13.57 -15.23
C THR A 567 -27.87 -12.55 -14.30
N LYS A 568 -27.77 -11.29 -14.74
CA LYS A 568 -27.28 -10.20 -13.89
C LYS A 568 -28.15 -10.13 -12.64
N ALA A 569 -27.56 -10.38 -11.47
CA ALA A 569 -28.24 -10.16 -10.21
C ALA A 569 -28.63 -8.67 -10.08
N LYS A 570 -29.82 -8.41 -9.55
CA LYS A 570 -30.22 -7.05 -9.18
C LYS A 570 -29.33 -6.60 -8.03
N VAL A 571 -28.48 -5.66 -8.32
CA VAL A 571 -27.60 -5.05 -7.31
C VAL A 571 -28.46 -4.20 -6.38
N ARG A 572 -28.45 -4.51 -5.08
CA ARG A 572 -28.98 -3.63 -4.04
C ARG A 572 -27.86 -2.75 -3.54
N GLU A 573 -28.02 -1.43 -3.71
CA GLU A 573 -27.03 -0.48 -3.26
C GLU A 573 -27.04 -0.38 -1.74
N ARG A 574 -25.87 -0.36 -1.15
CA ARG A 574 -25.68 0.01 0.26
C ARG A 574 -25.81 1.51 0.37
N ILE A 575 -26.95 2.00 0.82
CA ILE A 575 -27.31 3.42 0.86
C ILE A 575 -27.46 3.84 2.31
N PRO A 576 -26.97 5.04 2.74
CA PRO A 576 -27.28 5.56 4.07
C PRO A 576 -28.78 5.59 4.35
N ALA A 577 -29.18 5.00 5.46
CA ALA A 577 -30.57 4.83 5.86
C ALA A 577 -31.06 5.91 6.82
N PHE A 578 -30.13 6.66 7.48
CA PHE A 578 -30.48 7.69 8.45
C PHE A 578 -31.25 8.85 7.80
N LYS A 579 -32.26 9.38 8.53
CA LYS A 579 -33.09 10.48 8.09
C LYS A 579 -33.21 11.51 9.19
N GLY A 580 -33.38 12.78 8.78
CA GLY A 580 -33.42 13.89 9.72
C GLY A 580 -32.07 14.10 10.39
N THR A 581 -32.09 14.79 11.52
CA THR A 581 -30.89 15.03 12.33
C THR A 581 -30.81 13.98 13.45
N GLN A 582 -29.70 13.25 13.50
CA GLN A 582 -29.43 12.21 14.50
C GLN A 582 -28.06 12.43 15.12
N VAL A 583 -27.93 12.08 16.39
CA VAL A 583 -26.67 12.09 17.12
C VAL A 583 -26.49 10.75 17.79
N TYR A 584 -25.30 10.17 17.64
CA TYR A 584 -24.88 8.97 18.35
C TYR A 584 -23.55 9.22 19.04
N SER A 585 -23.49 8.96 20.33
CA SER A 585 -22.28 9.12 21.14
C SER A 585 -21.96 7.87 21.94
N MET A 586 -20.66 7.63 22.14
CA MET A 586 -20.16 6.54 22.97
C MET A 586 -18.86 6.99 23.65
N THR A 587 -18.75 6.68 24.96
CA THR A 587 -17.52 6.86 25.73
C THR A 587 -16.82 5.51 25.85
N GLY A 588 -15.56 5.48 25.45
CA GLY A 588 -14.67 4.32 25.58
C GLY A 588 -13.64 4.51 26.68
N LYS A 589 -13.00 3.41 27.05
CA LYS A 589 -11.99 3.39 28.10
C LYS A 589 -10.70 4.05 27.62
N LYS A 590 -10.15 4.95 28.42
CA LYS A 590 -8.90 5.66 28.16
C LYS A 590 -7.72 4.69 28.05
N GLU A 591 -6.98 4.79 26.94
CA GLU A 591 -5.73 4.02 26.76
C GLU A 591 -4.50 4.84 27.19
N ILE A 592 -4.26 6.03 26.63
CA ILE A 592 -3.06 6.83 26.92
C ILE A 592 -3.40 8.31 27.13
N ASN A 593 -3.93 8.96 26.10
CA ASN A 593 -4.34 10.37 26.13
C ASN A 593 -5.82 10.48 25.78
N PRO A 594 -6.63 11.22 26.56
CA PRO A 594 -8.04 11.38 26.26
C PRO A 594 -8.23 12.14 24.94
N TYR A 595 -9.20 11.70 24.14
CA TYR A 595 -9.57 12.39 22.92
C TYR A 595 -11.03 12.16 22.55
N THR A 596 -11.55 13.06 21.73
CA THR A 596 -12.87 12.90 21.11
C THR A 596 -12.73 12.93 19.59
N ILE A 597 -13.32 11.96 18.89
CA ILE A 597 -13.51 11.98 17.44
C ILE A 597 -14.96 12.37 17.16
N VAL A 598 -15.14 13.39 16.36
CA VAL A 598 -16.46 13.80 15.86
C VAL A 598 -16.49 13.56 14.35
N THR A 599 -17.51 12.84 13.89
CA THR A 599 -17.81 12.72 12.46
C THR A 599 -19.23 13.19 12.19
N ARG A 600 -19.39 14.18 11.32
CA ARG A 600 -20.67 14.65 10.83
C ARG A 600 -20.86 14.20 9.40
N MET A 601 -21.88 13.39 9.16
CA MET A 601 -22.22 12.84 7.85
C MET A 601 -23.51 13.48 7.33
N PHE A 602 -23.55 13.71 6.03
CA PHE A 602 -24.71 14.20 5.31
C PHE A 602 -25.08 13.21 4.20
N SER A 603 -26.37 12.95 4.02
CA SER A 603 -26.86 12.14 2.91
C SER A 603 -27.91 12.91 2.12
N SER A 604 -27.68 13.06 0.82
CA SER A 604 -28.54 13.90 -0.03
C SER A 604 -28.45 13.49 -1.51
N LYS A 605 -28.85 14.42 -2.39
CA LYS A 605 -28.86 14.18 -3.84
C LYS A 605 -28.42 15.44 -4.60
N VAL A 606 -27.36 15.29 -5.41
CA VAL A 606 -26.85 16.31 -6.32
C VAL A 606 -26.90 15.77 -7.75
N LYS A 607 -27.61 16.44 -8.68
CA LYS A 607 -27.65 16.01 -10.08
C LYS A 607 -26.23 16.00 -10.66
N PRO A 608 -25.73 14.88 -11.21
CA PRO A 608 -24.32 14.74 -11.59
C PRO A 608 -24.04 15.31 -13.00
N THR A 609 -24.33 16.61 -13.17
CA THR A 609 -23.90 17.35 -14.37
C THR A 609 -22.43 17.77 -14.25
N PRO A 610 -21.69 17.95 -15.35
CA PRO A 610 -20.29 18.42 -15.28
C PRO A 610 -20.13 19.67 -14.42
N LYS A 611 -21.03 20.65 -14.55
CA LYS A 611 -21.02 21.89 -13.77
C LYS A 611 -21.26 21.65 -12.27
N ASN A 612 -22.24 20.81 -11.93
CA ASN A 612 -22.51 20.50 -10.53
C ASN A 612 -21.36 19.71 -9.89
N LEU A 613 -20.78 18.73 -10.61
CA LEU A 613 -19.62 17.99 -10.11
C LEU A 613 -18.41 18.91 -9.91
N ALA A 614 -18.21 19.88 -10.82
CA ALA A 614 -17.19 20.91 -10.63
C ALA A 614 -17.50 21.77 -9.38
N ALA A 615 -18.76 22.20 -9.19
CA ALA A 615 -19.16 22.98 -8.01
C ALA A 615 -18.98 22.19 -6.70
N VAL A 616 -19.14 20.86 -6.69
CA VAL A 616 -18.80 20.00 -5.55
C VAL A 616 -17.34 20.16 -5.16
N ASP A 617 -16.42 20.10 -6.13
CA ASP A 617 -14.98 20.27 -5.87
C ASP A 617 -14.68 21.65 -5.23
N PHE A 618 -15.40 22.71 -5.64
CA PHE A 618 -15.29 24.03 -5.01
C PHE A 618 -15.78 24.02 -3.57
N VAL A 619 -16.92 23.37 -3.29
CA VAL A 619 -17.42 23.22 -1.91
C VAL A 619 -16.40 22.51 -1.05
N ASP A 620 -15.90 21.34 -1.52
CA ASP A 620 -14.92 20.54 -0.78
C ASP A 620 -13.64 21.34 -0.46
N TYR A 621 -13.14 22.11 -1.42
CA TYR A 621 -11.94 22.92 -1.22
C TYR A 621 -12.21 24.10 -0.26
N ILE A 622 -13.20 24.95 -0.56
CA ILE A 622 -13.39 26.20 0.16
C ILE A 622 -13.87 25.95 1.60
N LEU A 623 -14.84 25.04 1.78
CA LEU A 623 -15.31 24.70 3.12
C LEU A 623 -14.22 24.07 3.96
N SER A 624 -13.37 23.18 3.36
CA SER A 624 -12.20 22.66 4.05
C SER A 624 -11.22 23.74 4.48
N GLN A 625 -10.98 24.78 3.65
CA GLN A 625 -10.11 25.89 4.02
C GLN A 625 -10.70 26.73 5.16
N ARG A 626 -12.01 27.00 5.14
CA ARG A 626 -12.69 27.71 6.25
C ARG A 626 -12.59 26.94 7.57
N LEU A 627 -12.89 25.62 7.52
CA LEU A 627 -12.78 24.73 8.67
C LEU A 627 -11.35 24.71 9.22
N LEU A 628 -10.36 24.59 8.34
CA LEU A 628 -8.95 24.55 8.73
C LEU A 628 -8.55 25.87 9.43
N ASN A 629 -8.88 27.01 8.83
CA ASN A 629 -8.49 28.33 9.36
C ASN A 629 -9.20 28.64 10.69
N GLN A 630 -10.50 28.38 10.81
CA GLN A 630 -11.26 28.77 12.01
C GLN A 630 -11.09 27.77 13.14
N ILE A 631 -11.11 26.47 12.87
CA ILE A 631 -11.06 25.43 13.91
C ILE A 631 -9.61 25.04 14.27
N ARG A 632 -8.74 24.88 13.28
CA ARG A 632 -7.34 24.54 13.54
C ARG A 632 -6.50 25.74 13.92
N GLU A 633 -6.43 26.77 13.05
CA GLU A 633 -5.47 27.86 13.21
C GLU A 633 -5.92 28.84 14.32
N ASN A 634 -7.20 29.21 14.37
CA ASN A 634 -7.68 30.18 15.35
C ASN A 634 -7.97 29.54 16.72
N ARG A 635 -8.52 28.32 16.76
CA ARG A 635 -8.87 27.65 18.03
C ARG A 635 -7.79 26.70 18.53
N GLY A 636 -6.88 26.22 17.66
CA GLY A 636 -5.91 25.18 18.01
C GLY A 636 -6.56 23.85 18.43
N GLY A 637 -7.82 23.64 18.07
CA GLY A 637 -8.64 22.57 18.60
C GLY A 637 -8.43 21.20 17.95
N THR A 638 -7.86 21.15 16.75
CA THR A 638 -7.60 19.91 16.02
C THR A 638 -6.37 20.03 15.14
N TYR A 639 -5.76 18.89 14.80
CA TYR A 639 -4.64 18.87 13.84
C TYR A 639 -5.12 18.82 12.39
N THR A 640 -6.20 18.09 12.12
CA THR A 640 -6.77 17.95 10.78
C THR A 640 -8.29 18.02 10.82
N ILE A 641 -8.85 18.79 9.90
CA ILE A 641 -10.29 18.85 9.66
C ILE A 641 -10.50 19.08 8.16
N ARG A 642 -11.46 18.39 7.57
CA ARG A 642 -11.76 18.50 6.14
C ARG A 642 -13.23 18.17 5.88
N PHE A 643 -13.81 18.84 4.90
CA PHE A 643 -15.07 18.47 4.27
C PHE A 643 -14.78 17.64 3.03
N ASN A 644 -15.37 16.47 2.90
CA ASN A 644 -15.23 15.60 1.74
C ASN A 644 -16.62 15.21 1.24
N SER A 645 -16.80 15.21 -0.08
CA SER A 645 -18.04 14.81 -0.70
C SER A 645 -17.86 13.75 -1.76
N TYR A 646 -18.81 12.85 -1.86
CA TYR A 646 -18.94 11.89 -2.93
C TYR A 646 -20.30 12.03 -3.62
N VAL A 647 -20.30 12.16 -4.95
CA VAL A 647 -21.53 12.21 -5.76
C VAL A 647 -21.48 11.05 -6.77
N SER A 648 -22.38 10.10 -6.62
CA SER A 648 -22.49 8.95 -7.49
C SER A 648 -23.14 9.31 -8.83
N VAL A 649 -22.36 9.27 -9.90
CA VAL A 649 -22.88 9.40 -11.28
C VAL A 649 -23.80 8.22 -11.61
N ARG A 650 -23.42 7.01 -11.20
CA ARG A 650 -24.16 5.77 -11.44
C ARG A 650 -25.51 5.75 -10.76
N GLU A 651 -25.62 6.29 -9.57
CA GLU A 651 -26.83 6.31 -8.75
C GLU A 651 -27.57 7.63 -8.88
N LYS A 652 -27.50 8.23 -10.06
CA LYS A 652 -28.28 9.43 -10.45
C LYS A 652 -28.10 10.59 -9.46
N GLY A 653 -26.89 10.74 -8.93
CA GLY A 653 -26.52 11.88 -8.09
C GLY A 653 -26.75 11.69 -6.59
N ARG A 654 -26.90 10.47 -6.08
CA ARG A 654 -26.78 10.22 -4.64
C ARG A 654 -25.48 10.82 -4.15
N SER A 655 -25.54 11.57 -3.07
CA SER A 655 -24.36 12.20 -2.47
C SER A 655 -24.26 11.89 -0.99
N GLU A 656 -23.03 11.69 -0.57
CA GLU A 656 -22.61 11.53 0.82
C GLU A 656 -21.49 12.54 1.07
N SER A 657 -21.58 13.27 2.16
CA SER A 657 -20.54 14.21 2.55
C SER A 657 -20.21 14.02 4.02
N GLU A 658 -18.97 14.30 4.41
CA GLU A 658 -18.54 14.13 5.79
C GLU A 658 -17.56 15.21 6.23
N ILE A 659 -17.57 15.51 7.52
CA ILE A 659 -16.57 16.28 8.24
C ILE A 659 -16.12 15.43 9.41
N THR A 660 -14.83 15.14 9.50
CA THR A 660 -14.24 14.39 10.61
C THR A 660 -13.08 15.16 11.22
N PHE A 661 -13.05 15.22 12.55
CA PHE A 661 -11.91 15.77 13.28
C PHE A 661 -11.71 15.06 14.62
N LYS A 662 -10.47 15.11 15.11
CA LYS A 662 -10.07 14.61 16.42
C LYS A 662 -9.64 15.77 17.30
N THR A 663 -10.14 15.83 18.54
CA THR A 663 -9.85 16.91 19.48
C THR A 663 -9.77 16.39 20.93
N ARG A 664 -9.49 17.28 21.87
CA ARG A 664 -9.59 16.97 23.30
C ARG A 664 -11.05 16.92 23.75
N PRO A 665 -11.38 16.09 24.76
CA PRO A 665 -12.77 15.97 25.25
C PRO A 665 -13.40 17.28 25.74
N ASP A 666 -12.59 18.19 26.29
CA ASP A 666 -13.04 19.49 26.81
C ASP A 666 -13.37 20.53 25.72
N LEU A 667 -13.04 20.26 24.48
CA LEU A 667 -13.22 21.21 23.36
C LEU A 667 -14.27 20.78 22.33
N TYR A 668 -14.68 19.50 22.29
CA TYR A 668 -15.46 19.01 21.16
C TYR A 668 -16.80 19.71 20.97
N GLU A 669 -17.49 20.06 22.07
CA GLU A 669 -18.80 20.75 21.98
C GLU A 669 -18.68 22.13 21.36
N VAL A 670 -17.66 22.90 21.79
CA VAL A 670 -17.39 24.24 21.23
C VAL A 670 -17.07 24.12 19.74
N LEU A 671 -16.23 23.13 19.36
CA LEU A 671 -15.85 22.94 17.95
C LEU A 671 -17.00 22.42 17.08
N VAL A 672 -17.95 21.68 17.65
CA VAL A 672 -19.19 21.29 16.96
C VAL A 672 -20.07 22.51 16.72
N GLY A 673 -20.15 23.42 17.68
CA GLY A 673 -20.85 24.72 17.51
C GLY A 673 -20.20 25.57 16.41
N ASP A 674 -18.87 25.77 16.47
CA ASP A 674 -18.11 26.50 15.44
C ASP A 674 -18.34 25.88 14.05
N LEU A 675 -18.36 24.53 13.97
CA LEU A 675 -18.62 23.78 12.71
C LEU A 675 -20.02 24.09 12.17
N ASP A 676 -21.05 24.11 13.03
CA ASP A 676 -22.42 24.43 12.63
C ASP A 676 -22.53 25.84 12.07
N ASP A 677 -21.89 26.80 12.72
CA ASP A 677 -21.87 28.19 12.28
C ASP A 677 -21.16 28.32 10.92
N ILE A 678 -19.97 27.70 10.75
CA ILE A 678 -19.22 27.77 9.51
C ILE A 678 -20.02 27.16 8.34
N VAL A 679 -20.63 25.99 8.54
CA VAL A 679 -21.40 25.30 7.50
C VAL A 679 -22.66 26.13 7.16
N SER A 680 -23.37 26.65 8.17
CA SER A 680 -24.57 27.46 7.98
C SER A 680 -24.27 28.77 7.24
N GLU A 681 -23.22 29.49 7.65
CA GLU A 681 -22.76 30.71 6.98
C GLU A 681 -22.37 30.43 5.51
N PHE A 682 -21.62 29.35 5.26
CA PHE A 682 -21.24 29.00 3.91
C PHE A 682 -22.44 28.63 3.02
N CYS A 683 -23.41 27.91 3.56
CA CYS A 683 -24.63 27.53 2.82
C CYS A 683 -25.55 28.72 2.53
N SER A 684 -25.61 29.70 3.41
CA SER A 684 -26.43 30.90 3.23
C SER A 684 -25.76 31.97 2.37
N GLY A 685 -24.51 32.30 2.66
CA GLY A 685 -23.77 33.38 2.01
C GLY A 685 -22.98 32.96 0.76
N GLY A 686 -22.58 31.68 0.68
CA GLY A 686 -21.68 31.21 -0.36
C GLY A 686 -20.22 31.65 -0.16
N PRO A 687 -19.36 31.40 -1.16
CA PRO A 687 -17.99 31.86 -1.14
C PRO A 687 -17.89 33.36 -1.51
N SER A 688 -16.88 34.03 -0.97
CA SER A 688 -16.44 35.34 -1.46
C SER A 688 -15.80 35.20 -2.84
N GLU A 689 -15.69 36.29 -3.61
CA GLU A 689 -15.02 36.27 -4.92
C GLU A 689 -13.56 35.86 -4.81
N LYS A 690 -12.88 36.28 -3.76
CA LYS A 690 -11.49 35.89 -3.48
C LYS A 690 -11.36 34.39 -3.27
N GLU A 691 -12.18 33.79 -2.42
CA GLU A 691 -12.18 32.34 -2.18
C GLU A 691 -12.49 31.56 -3.46
N LEU A 692 -13.44 32.04 -4.26
CA LEU A 692 -13.82 31.41 -5.52
C LEU A 692 -12.63 31.40 -6.51
N GLU A 693 -11.92 32.51 -6.65
CA GLU A 693 -10.78 32.62 -7.56
C GLU A 693 -9.56 31.83 -7.07
N GLU A 694 -9.28 31.81 -5.80
CA GLU A 694 -8.22 30.98 -5.20
C GLU A 694 -8.50 29.48 -5.40
N ALA A 695 -9.74 29.07 -5.12
CA ALA A 695 -10.20 27.70 -5.35
C ALA A 695 -10.09 27.31 -6.84
N ARG A 696 -10.53 28.20 -7.76
CA ARG A 696 -10.46 27.99 -9.21
C ARG A 696 -9.03 27.74 -9.66
N LYS A 697 -8.09 28.58 -9.27
CA LYS A 697 -6.67 28.44 -9.61
C LYS A 697 -6.09 27.12 -9.10
N TRP A 698 -6.39 26.79 -7.86
CA TRP A 698 -5.91 25.54 -7.24
C TRP A 698 -6.52 24.30 -7.91
N LEU A 699 -7.83 24.28 -8.13
CA LEU A 699 -8.54 23.16 -8.77
C LEU A 699 -8.08 22.92 -10.20
N ILE A 700 -7.90 23.97 -11.00
CA ILE A 700 -7.39 23.87 -12.37
C ILE A 700 -5.97 23.30 -12.35
N LYS A 701 -5.08 23.82 -11.50
CA LYS A 701 -3.72 23.32 -11.35
C LYS A 701 -3.71 21.84 -10.95
N ASN A 702 -4.43 21.51 -9.90
CA ASN A 702 -4.50 20.14 -9.36
C ASN A 702 -5.09 19.14 -10.35
N GLU A 703 -6.16 19.51 -11.09
CA GLU A 703 -6.75 18.66 -12.13
C GLU A 703 -5.79 18.46 -13.30
N THR A 704 -5.10 19.50 -13.71
CA THR A 704 -4.10 19.45 -14.81
C THR A 704 -2.97 18.50 -14.43
N GLU A 705 -2.40 18.63 -13.24
CA GLU A 705 -1.34 17.75 -12.74
C GLU A 705 -1.83 16.32 -12.53
N SER A 706 -3.02 16.13 -11.94
CA SER A 706 -3.64 14.81 -11.74
C SER A 706 -3.95 14.13 -13.05
N LYS A 707 -4.49 14.87 -14.03
CA LYS A 707 -4.79 14.37 -15.38
C LYS A 707 -3.52 13.94 -16.10
N ALA A 708 -2.46 14.75 -16.05
CA ALA A 708 -1.16 14.41 -16.61
C ALA A 708 -0.58 13.13 -15.98
N LYS A 709 -0.59 13.04 -14.64
CA LYS A 709 -0.13 11.85 -13.90
C LYS A 709 -0.95 10.59 -14.25
N LYS A 710 -2.28 10.70 -14.25
CA LYS A 710 -3.18 9.58 -14.59
C LYS A 710 -3.03 9.16 -16.05
N ALA A 711 -2.77 10.11 -16.96
CA ALA A 711 -2.53 9.82 -18.37
C ALA A 711 -1.31 8.91 -18.61
N MET A 712 -0.34 8.92 -17.70
CA MET A 712 0.86 8.06 -17.72
C MET A 712 0.60 6.63 -17.22
N SER A 713 -0.62 6.29 -16.80
CA SER A 713 -0.97 4.99 -16.23
C SER A 713 -1.80 4.15 -17.18
N MET A 714 -1.25 3.03 -17.67
CA MET A 714 -1.98 2.06 -18.51
C MET A 714 -3.21 1.47 -17.79
N PRO A 715 -3.14 1.06 -16.49
CA PRO A 715 -4.33 0.62 -15.76
C PRO A 715 -5.42 1.69 -15.66
N HIS A 716 -5.05 2.97 -15.55
CA HIS A 716 -6.03 4.06 -15.53
C HIS A 716 -6.76 4.19 -16.88
N ARG A 717 -6.01 4.13 -17.99
CA ARG A 717 -6.59 4.13 -19.35
C ARG A 717 -7.59 2.98 -19.50
N ASN A 718 -7.20 1.79 -19.07
CA ASN A 718 -8.07 0.62 -19.14
C ASN A 718 -9.33 0.77 -18.28
N SER A 719 -9.20 1.33 -17.07
CA SER A 719 -10.34 1.61 -16.17
C SER A 719 -11.31 2.65 -16.75
N GLN A 720 -10.82 3.65 -17.47
CA GLN A 720 -11.66 4.64 -18.17
C GLN A 720 -12.57 3.97 -19.19
N VAL A 721 -12.02 3.05 -20.01
CA VAL A 721 -12.80 2.31 -21.02
C VAL A 721 -13.84 1.42 -20.33
N MET A 722 -13.46 0.69 -19.29
CA MET A 722 -14.39 -0.12 -18.50
C MET A 722 -15.53 0.73 -17.94
N ASN A 723 -15.22 1.87 -17.33
CA ASN A 723 -16.24 2.76 -16.75
C ASN A 723 -17.16 3.35 -17.82
N TYR A 724 -16.65 3.70 -18.99
CA TYR A 724 -17.46 4.17 -20.10
C TYR A 724 -18.43 3.08 -20.59
N VAL A 725 -17.90 1.90 -20.89
CA VAL A 725 -18.68 0.78 -21.45
C VAL A 725 -19.69 0.23 -20.45
N ARG A 726 -19.31 0.10 -19.17
CA ARG A 726 -20.14 -0.54 -18.15
C ARG A 726 -21.05 0.42 -17.39
N ASN A 727 -20.62 1.65 -17.20
CA ASN A 727 -21.27 2.62 -16.31
C ASN A 727 -21.73 3.90 -17.01
N GLY A 728 -21.45 4.06 -18.31
CA GLY A 728 -21.76 5.27 -19.08
C GLY A 728 -21.01 6.52 -18.60
N ILE A 729 -19.90 6.35 -17.89
CA ILE A 729 -19.10 7.46 -17.38
C ILE A 729 -18.19 7.96 -18.49
N ASN A 730 -18.50 9.14 -19.05
CA ASN A 730 -17.70 9.73 -20.12
C ASN A 730 -16.33 10.19 -19.60
N PRO A 731 -15.20 9.60 -20.07
CA PRO A 731 -13.86 10.01 -19.65
C PRO A 731 -13.42 11.34 -20.26
N ASN A 732 -14.13 11.85 -21.30
CA ASN A 732 -13.77 13.05 -22.03
C ASN A 732 -14.42 14.33 -21.46
N ILE A 733 -14.95 14.29 -20.22
CA ILE A 733 -15.46 15.49 -19.56
C ILE A 733 -14.28 16.43 -19.29
N ASP A 734 -14.38 17.63 -19.86
CA ASP A 734 -13.41 18.69 -19.60
C ASP A 734 -13.72 19.37 -18.24
N ARG A 735 -13.09 18.87 -17.18
CA ARG A 735 -13.23 19.42 -15.83
C ARG A 735 -12.63 20.82 -15.71
N VAL A 736 -11.56 21.12 -16.45
CA VAL A 736 -10.93 22.46 -16.44
C VAL A 736 -11.88 23.50 -17.01
N ALA A 737 -12.50 23.20 -18.16
CA ALA A 737 -13.54 24.06 -18.70
C ALA A 737 -14.76 24.18 -17.75
N ALA A 738 -15.14 23.08 -17.11
CA ALA A 738 -16.22 23.11 -16.12
C ALA A 738 -15.91 24.04 -14.94
N TYR A 739 -14.68 24.01 -14.41
CA TYR A 739 -14.23 24.91 -13.34
C TYR A 739 -14.31 26.39 -13.75
N GLY A 740 -13.98 26.71 -15.02
CA GLY A 740 -14.11 28.06 -15.57
C GLY A 740 -15.55 28.60 -15.53
N SER A 741 -16.56 27.71 -15.57
CA SER A 741 -17.98 28.08 -15.66
C SER A 741 -18.71 28.16 -14.31
N VAL A 742 -18.08 27.75 -13.21
CA VAL A 742 -18.69 27.72 -11.87
C VAL A 742 -18.75 29.14 -11.29
N THR A 743 -19.90 29.54 -10.78
CA THR A 743 -20.15 30.81 -10.09
C THR A 743 -20.32 30.62 -8.58
N ALA A 744 -20.18 31.68 -7.81
CA ALA A 744 -20.42 31.65 -6.36
C ALA A 744 -21.84 31.13 -6.00
N GLU A 745 -22.83 31.48 -6.81
CA GLU A 745 -24.21 31.00 -6.63
C GLU A 745 -24.34 29.47 -6.93
N ASP A 746 -23.58 28.93 -7.90
CA ASP A 746 -23.55 27.48 -8.14
C ASP A 746 -22.96 26.74 -6.94
N VAL A 747 -21.86 27.26 -6.38
CA VAL A 747 -21.23 26.72 -5.18
C VAL A 747 -22.19 26.76 -3.99
N ARG A 748 -22.82 27.89 -3.73
CA ARG A 748 -23.82 28.08 -2.65
C ARG A 748 -24.96 27.06 -2.78
N LYS A 749 -25.57 26.94 -3.98
CA LYS A 749 -26.64 25.97 -4.25
C LYS A 749 -26.24 24.51 -4.05
N VAL A 750 -25.04 24.19 -4.45
CA VAL A 750 -24.51 22.81 -4.30
C VAL A 750 -24.17 22.54 -2.83
N ALA A 751 -23.56 23.49 -2.11
CA ALA A 751 -23.32 23.39 -0.68
C ALA A 751 -24.59 23.09 0.11
N GLY A 752 -25.64 23.86 -0.09
CA GLY A 752 -26.92 23.62 0.56
C GLY A 752 -27.60 22.29 0.21
N LYS A 753 -27.22 21.66 -0.94
CA LYS A 753 -27.66 20.31 -1.27
C LYS A 753 -26.78 19.26 -0.59
N LEU A 754 -25.47 19.42 -0.57
CA LEU A 754 -24.52 18.47 0.03
C LEU A 754 -24.72 18.35 1.53
N THR A 755 -25.02 19.48 2.20
CA THR A 755 -25.28 19.57 3.64
C THR A 755 -26.76 19.45 3.99
N GLY A 756 -27.54 18.74 3.19
CA GLY A 756 -28.98 18.64 3.26
C GLY A 756 -29.57 18.12 4.59
N LYS A 757 -30.89 17.82 4.60
CA LYS A 757 -31.67 17.55 5.82
C LYS A 757 -31.35 16.27 6.59
N ASN A 758 -30.65 15.32 5.98
CA ASN A 758 -30.28 14.07 6.65
C ASN A 758 -28.85 14.20 7.17
N VAL A 759 -28.73 14.36 8.46
CA VAL A 759 -27.47 14.61 9.18
C VAL A 759 -27.31 13.59 10.29
N LEU A 760 -26.19 12.91 10.31
CA LEU A 760 -25.77 12.04 11.41
C LEU A 760 -24.48 12.59 12.01
N THR A 761 -24.51 12.91 13.30
CA THR A 761 -23.28 13.24 14.05
C THR A 761 -22.92 12.06 14.93
N THR A 762 -21.71 11.55 14.79
CA THR A 762 -21.19 10.49 15.65
C THR A 762 -20.03 11.05 16.48
N ILE A 763 -20.03 10.73 17.78
CA ILE A 763 -19.07 11.24 18.76
C ILE A 763 -18.50 10.07 19.55
N TYR A 764 -17.21 9.85 19.44
CA TYR A 764 -16.49 8.87 20.24
C TYR A 764 -15.48 9.55 21.14
N THR A 765 -15.64 9.38 22.46
CA THR A 765 -14.74 9.96 23.45
C THR A 765 -14.01 8.86 24.21
N GLU A 766 -12.71 8.98 24.38
CA GLU A 766 -11.90 8.20 25.33
C GLU A 766 -11.58 9.06 26.55
N GLU A 767 -12.08 8.64 27.72
CA GLU A 767 -11.87 9.29 29.02
C GLU A 767 -11.29 8.33 30.06
#